data_e42d318fabc6a47833d554b324cf4aa7
#
_entry.id   e42d318fabc6a47833d554b324cf4aa7
#
_cell.length_a   1.000
_cell.length_b   1.000
_cell.length_c   1.000
_cell.angle_alpha   90.00
_cell.angle_beta   90.00
_cell.angle_gamma   90.00
#
_symmetry.space_group_name_H-M   'P 1'
#
loop_
_entity.id
_entity.type
_entity.pdbx_description
1 polymer ?
#
loop_
_entity_poly.entity_id
_entity_poly.type
_entity_poly.pdbx_seq_one_letter_code
_entity_poly.pdbx_strand_id
1 'polypeptide(L)'
;MNKRSLLPVLSTALLAPAFLAGQVYAEEATTPAESSAVAATPAPVESPVVPETSVTSEAVAPAEAPSAPAESPKSEEKDTVILHTNDVHGRIVEEKGVIGDAKLATVIEQERAKSNQNTLVVDAGDAFQGLPISNSTKGEARAEILNQMQYDAMAVGNHEFDFGLDEAKKYKEILKFPLLSSNTYVDGARLFQAFTIVDKNKDVEGDEFVVIGVTTPETATKTHPKNVKGVTFTEPIEEVNKVVEEVQAKAKAEGKDYKHYVVLAHLGVDTTTPVAWRGSTLAEALSKNALLKGKRVTVIDGHSHTVESTTYGDNVTYNQTGSYLHNVGKITYKSRQLLGNPIQITAAEAKKLEANPKVASLVKDIKAKYDAENAVEVVSNSPVELNGDRENVRVRETNLGNVVADSLYQYGQTGFSHPTDIAVTNGGGLRETIAKDKPITKGNVIAVLPFGNTISQIQVTGQQVLDMFEKSLGSILQVDKAGKTVLDENGQPLLEPSGGFLQVSGVKVYYDTNLPSGKRILAVQVKNRTTGLYDTLDLAKIYYLTTNDFLAAGGDGYTMLGGAREEGPSMDAAFEDYLKTADLNAYEKINPNSRTISVDSKTFKLEEEKQNETPVGEIGKVTPKEEKTLQPQVNTGKLTYQVASQYTDKPLKTGENVVKPLNADKPIDKPAGTVNPTLNSYDKTQVSEKLLPNTGSEQSIFMTVIGMFLGVTALWTSRKQEK
;
A
#
# COMPACT_ATOMS: atom_id res chain seq x y z
N MET A 1 28.78 -19.75 67.58
CA MET A 1 27.80 -20.66 68.29
C MET A 1 26.43 -20.51 67.65
N ASN A 2 26.00 -21.53 66.92
CA ASN A 2 24.68 -22.19 66.88
C ASN A 2 23.42 -21.30 66.98
N LYS A 3 22.46 -21.42 66.16
CA LYS A 3 21.63 -22.41 65.46
C LYS A 3 20.45 -21.68 64.78
N ARG A 4 20.18 -21.90 63.55
CA ARG A 4 19.00 -22.53 62.93
C ARG A 4 17.62 -22.26 63.54
N SER A 5 16.72 -21.72 62.69
CA SER A 5 15.44 -22.40 62.37
C SER A 5 14.74 -21.78 61.18
N LEU A 6 14.07 -22.66 60.47
CA LEU A 6 13.44 -22.66 59.16
C LEU A 6 11.93 -22.35 59.24
N LEU A 7 11.42 -21.67 58.15
CA LEU A 7 10.15 -21.92 57.42
C LEU A 7 8.81 -21.44 58.00
N PRO A 8 7.76 -21.30 57.14
CA PRO A 8 7.67 -20.94 55.73
C PRO A 8 6.70 -19.77 55.45
N VAL A 9 6.84 -19.12 54.30
CA VAL A 9 5.91 -18.10 53.81
C VAL A 9 5.06 -18.69 52.68
N LEU A 10 3.77 -18.63 52.86
CA LEU A 10 2.73 -18.98 51.90
C LEU A 10 2.58 -17.81 50.92
N SER A 11 2.89 -18.02 49.62
CA SER A 11 2.63 -17.05 48.56
C SER A 11 1.27 -17.32 47.91
N THR A 12 0.33 -16.42 48.09
CA THR A 12 -0.87 -16.35 47.24
C THR A 12 -0.59 -15.51 46.04
N ALA A 13 -0.51 -16.14 44.87
CA ALA A 13 -0.45 -15.45 43.58
C ALA A 13 -1.87 -15.07 43.12
N LEU A 14 -2.13 -13.80 42.97
CA LEU A 14 -3.28 -13.28 42.21
C LEU A 14 -2.88 -13.22 40.73
N LEU A 15 -3.55 -14.02 39.91
CA LEU A 15 -3.48 -13.97 38.43
C LEU A 15 -4.44 -12.89 37.93
N ALA A 16 -3.90 -11.88 37.24
CA ALA A 16 -4.66 -11.04 36.36
C ALA A 16 -4.45 -11.55 34.91
N PRO A 17 -5.47 -11.59 34.04
CA PRO A 17 -5.31 -12.09 32.69
C PRO A 17 -4.80 -10.97 31.78
N ALA A 18 -3.62 -11.17 31.20
CA ALA A 18 -3.15 -10.40 30.06
C ALA A 18 -3.69 -11.02 28.76
N PHE A 19 -4.42 -10.26 27.99
CA PHE A 19 -4.76 -10.60 26.60
C PHE A 19 -3.54 -10.37 25.72
N LEU A 20 -2.94 -11.44 25.26
CA LEU A 20 -1.99 -11.45 24.15
C LEU A 20 -2.58 -12.33 23.04
N ALA A 21 -3.00 -11.71 21.96
CA ALA A 21 -3.19 -12.40 20.68
C ALA A 21 -1.80 -12.62 20.08
N GLY A 22 -1.24 -13.81 20.29
CA GLY A 22 -0.03 -14.29 19.67
C GLY A 22 -0.34 -15.60 18.98
N GLN A 23 -0.10 -15.66 17.67
CA GLN A 23 -0.15 -16.91 16.92
C GLN A 23 0.94 -17.85 17.45
N VAL A 24 0.52 -19.01 17.94
CA VAL A 24 1.41 -20.08 18.38
C VAL A 24 1.65 -21.00 17.18
N TYR A 25 2.88 -21.05 16.70
CA TYR A 25 3.35 -22.16 15.87
C TYR A 25 3.68 -23.33 16.80
N ALA A 26 2.98 -24.46 16.62
CA ALA A 26 3.30 -25.71 17.26
C ALA A 26 4.48 -26.35 16.52
N GLU A 27 5.57 -26.57 17.25
CA GLU A 27 6.73 -27.36 16.86
C GLU A 27 6.46 -28.80 17.33
N GLU A 28 6.25 -29.73 16.40
CA GLU A 28 6.19 -31.16 16.71
C GLU A 28 7.60 -31.72 16.84
N ALA A 29 7.94 -32.16 18.05
CA ALA A 29 9.13 -32.94 18.33
C ALA A 29 8.89 -34.40 17.99
N THR A 30 9.74 -34.95 17.15
CA THR A 30 9.86 -36.38 16.84
C THR A 30 10.64 -37.10 17.95
N THR A 31 10.10 -38.18 18.46
CA THR A 31 10.89 -39.26 19.06
C THR A 31 10.42 -40.62 18.53
N PRO A 32 11.34 -41.58 18.32
CA PRO A 32 11.03 -42.86 17.66
C PRO A 32 10.70 -43.95 18.69
N ALA A 33 9.82 -44.86 18.31
CA ALA A 33 9.67 -46.13 19.05
C ALA A 33 9.49 -47.29 18.07
N GLU A 34 10.20 -48.31 18.42
CA GLU A 34 10.50 -49.58 17.78
C GLU A 34 9.30 -50.45 17.41
N SER A 35 9.47 -51.17 16.32
CA SER A 35 9.37 -52.64 16.09
C SER A 35 8.29 -53.43 16.79
N SER A 36 7.44 -54.07 16.02
CA SER A 36 7.25 -55.53 16.06
C SER A 36 6.48 -56.03 14.83
N ALA A 37 7.07 -57.02 14.16
CA ALA A 37 6.60 -57.78 13.05
C ALA A 37 5.58 -58.85 13.45
N VAL A 38 4.76 -59.33 12.51
CA VAL A 38 4.37 -60.73 12.20
C VAL A 38 3.40 -60.68 11.03
N ALA A 39 3.79 -61.10 9.83
CA ALA A 39 3.52 -62.34 9.09
C ALA A 39 2.01 -62.61 8.85
N ALA A 40 1.50 -62.99 7.72
CA ALA A 40 1.93 -63.71 6.54
C ALA A 40 0.77 -63.73 5.52
N THR A 41 1.15 -63.83 4.26
CA THR A 41 0.47 -64.24 3.03
C THR A 41 -0.26 -65.61 3.13
N PRO A 42 -1.05 -66.11 2.15
CA PRO A 42 -0.85 -66.00 0.70
C PRO A 42 -2.13 -65.91 -0.18
N ALA A 43 -1.89 -65.70 -1.46
CA ALA A 43 -2.78 -65.95 -2.60
C ALA A 43 -2.85 -67.45 -3.00
N PRO A 44 -3.77 -67.84 -3.84
CA PRO A 44 -3.40 -68.47 -5.13
C PRO A 44 -4.23 -67.90 -6.30
N VAL A 45 -3.65 -67.62 -7.43
CA VAL A 45 -3.20 -68.38 -8.61
C VAL A 45 -4.18 -69.50 -9.03
N GLU A 46 -4.80 -69.33 -10.19
CA GLU A 46 -4.52 -70.01 -11.46
C GLU A 46 -5.64 -69.83 -12.52
N SER A 47 -5.18 -69.49 -13.72
CA SER A 47 -5.85 -69.80 -15.01
C SER A 47 -5.69 -71.30 -15.31
N PRO A 48 -6.09 -71.90 -16.40
CA PRO A 48 -6.57 -71.43 -17.71
C PRO A 48 -7.69 -72.30 -18.33
N VAL A 49 -8.00 -72.10 -19.59
CA VAL A 49 -8.16 -73.09 -20.68
C VAL A 49 -9.25 -72.73 -21.68
N VAL A 50 -8.84 -72.57 -22.91
CA VAL A 50 -9.51 -72.61 -24.21
C VAL A 50 -9.66 -74.06 -24.60
N PRO A 51 -10.34 -74.54 -25.65
CA PRO A 51 -11.21 -73.95 -26.68
C PRO A 51 -12.48 -74.77 -26.96
N GLU A 52 -13.33 -74.37 -27.86
CA GLU A 52 -13.69 -75.14 -29.06
C GLU A 52 -14.81 -74.55 -29.91
N THR A 53 -14.49 -74.51 -31.13
CA THR A 53 -15.21 -74.36 -32.38
C THR A 53 -16.57 -75.02 -32.49
N SER A 54 -17.53 -74.40 -33.17
CA SER A 54 -17.99 -74.82 -34.48
C SER A 54 -19.30 -74.20 -34.97
N VAL A 55 -19.24 -73.69 -36.18
CA VAL A 55 -20.06 -73.93 -37.37
C VAL A 55 -21.42 -73.28 -37.55
N THR A 56 -21.34 -72.27 -38.45
CA THR A 56 -22.28 -71.97 -39.57
C THR A 56 -23.77 -72.08 -39.43
N SER A 57 -24.45 -70.93 -39.69
CA SER A 57 -25.50 -70.91 -40.73
C SER A 57 -25.72 -69.44 -41.23
N GLU A 58 -25.65 -69.30 -42.57
CA GLU A 58 -26.03 -68.17 -43.35
C GLU A 58 -27.50 -67.81 -43.17
N ALA A 59 -27.80 -66.51 -42.99
CA ALA A 59 -29.11 -65.99 -43.38
C ALA A 59 -28.94 -64.49 -43.81
N VAL A 60 -29.44 -64.23 -44.95
CA VAL A 60 -29.54 -63.06 -45.80
C VAL A 60 -29.91 -61.80 -45.09
N ALA A 61 -29.19 -60.69 -45.44
CA ALA A 61 -29.39 -59.31 -45.00
C ALA A 61 -30.66 -58.65 -45.56
N PRO A 62 -31.27 -57.75 -44.82
CA PRO A 62 -32.04 -56.61 -45.39
C PRO A 62 -31.26 -55.32 -45.32
N ALA A 63 -31.51 -54.48 -46.33
CA ALA A 63 -30.86 -53.25 -46.72
C ALA A 63 -30.58 -52.24 -45.60
N GLU A 64 -29.40 -51.58 -45.71
CA GLU A 64 -28.94 -50.40 -44.94
C GLU A 64 -29.94 -49.26 -44.99
N ALA A 65 -30.34 -48.79 -43.81
CA ALA A 65 -30.80 -47.39 -43.59
C ALA A 65 -29.59 -46.46 -43.49
N PRO A 66 -29.65 -45.20 -43.97
CA PRO A 66 -28.51 -44.31 -43.96
C PRO A 66 -28.05 -44.01 -42.51
N SER A 67 -26.79 -44.31 -42.24
CA SER A 67 -26.11 -43.94 -40.99
C SER A 67 -26.18 -42.44 -40.76
N ALA A 68 -26.68 -42.05 -39.58
CA ALA A 68 -26.55 -40.69 -39.07
C ALA A 68 -25.05 -40.27 -39.05
N PRO A 69 -24.74 -39.02 -39.31
CA PRO A 69 -23.36 -38.56 -39.22
C PRO A 69 -22.80 -38.87 -37.81
N ALA A 70 -21.63 -39.48 -37.76
CA ALA A 70 -20.92 -39.70 -36.53
C ALA A 70 -20.70 -38.32 -35.88
N GLU A 71 -21.27 -38.12 -34.67
CA GLU A 71 -20.92 -36.97 -33.85
C GLU A 71 -19.41 -37.03 -33.67
N SER A 72 -18.73 -35.94 -34.10
CA SER A 72 -17.32 -35.73 -33.80
C SER A 72 -17.13 -35.84 -32.27
N PRO A 73 -16.07 -36.47 -31.78
CA PRO A 73 -15.84 -36.59 -30.35
C PRO A 73 -15.88 -35.19 -29.76
N LYS A 74 -16.87 -34.90 -28.90
CA LYS A 74 -16.91 -33.68 -28.11
C LYS A 74 -15.59 -33.64 -27.33
N SER A 75 -14.71 -32.70 -27.67
CA SER A 75 -13.52 -32.43 -26.87
C SER A 75 -13.97 -32.20 -25.43
N GLU A 76 -13.42 -32.96 -24.49
CA GLU A 76 -13.70 -32.74 -23.07
C GLU A 76 -13.34 -31.31 -22.74
N GLU A 77 -14.31 -30.55 -22.23
CA GLU A 77 -14.13 -29.13 -21.83
C GLU A 77 -13.08 -29.08 -20.72
N LYS A 78 -11.95 -28.39 -20.98
CA LYS A 78 -10.84 -28.27 -20.04
C LYS A 78 -11.25 -27.46 -18.83
N ASP A 79 -10.64 -27.72 -17.67
CA ASP A 79 -10.71 -26.84 -16.52
C ASP A 79 -10.09 -25.47 -16.87
N THR A 80 -10.57 -24.41 -16.25
CA THR A 80 -9.97 -23.07 -16.37
C THR A 80 -9.26 -22.73 -15.08
N VAL A 81 -8.00 -22.31 -15.17
CA VAL A 81 -7.20 -21.85 -14.02
C VAL A 81 -6.73 -20.43 -14.29
N ILE A 82 -6.96 -19.55 -13.33
CA ILE A 82 -6.41 -18.20 -13.33
C ILE A 82 -5.41 -18.10 -12.18
N LEU A 83 -4.14 -17.85 -12.51
CA LEU A 83 -3.11 -17.46 -11.55
C LEU A 83 -3.01 -15.95 -11.56
N HIS A 84 -2.95 -15.33 -10.41
CA HIS A 84 -2.83 -13.89 -10.32
C HIS A 84 -1.94 -13.41 -9.18
N THR A 85 -1.36 -12.24 -9.42
CA THR A 85 -0.64 -11.43 -8.44
C THR A 85 -1.24 -10.03 -8.40
N ASN A 86 -1.01 -9.30 -7.33
CA ASN A 86 -1.32 -7.88 -7.14
C ASN A 86 -0.40 -7.30 -6.08
N ASP A 87 -0.13 -5.98 -6.14
CA ASP A 87 0.63 -5.22 -5.14
C ASP A 87 1.98 -5.88 -4.78
N VAL A 88 2.72 -6.32 -5.80
CA VAL A 88 4.00 -7.02 -5.59
C VAL A 88 5.11 -6.06 -5.13
N HIS A 89 5.05 -4.79 -5.56
CA HIS A 89 5.95 -3.73 -5.09
C HIS A 89 7.44 -4.10 -5.13
N GLY A 90 7.89 -4.64 -6.26
CA GLY A 90 9.31 -4.93 -6.48
C GLY A 90 9.90 -6.06 -5.65
N ARG A 91 9.10 -6.97 -5.08
CA ARG A 91 9.54 -8.14 -4.30
C ARG A 91 10.09 -9.24 -5.22
N ILE A 92 11.22 -8.95 -5.86
CA ILE A 92 11.88 -9.80 -6.86
C ILE A 92 12.57 -11.01 -6.21
N VAL A 93 13.22 -10.80 -5.06
CA VAL A 93 14.04 -11.81 -4.37
C VAL A 93 13.19 -12.59 -3.37
N GLU A 94 13.48 -13.91 -3.25
CA GLU A 94 12.89 -14.71 -2.17
C GLU A 94 13.46 -14.24 -0.81
N GLU A 95 12.55 -13.99 0.14
CA GLU A 95 12.87 -13.60 1.51
C GLU A 95 11.92 -14.29 2.50
N LYS A 96 12.12 -14.05 3.81
CA LYS A 96 11.19 -14.59 4.81
C LYS A 96 9.76 -14.05 4.58
N GLY A 97 8.84 -14.95 4.23
CA GLY A 97 7.45 -14.62 3.96
C GLY A 97 7.18 -14.12 2.54
N VAL A 98 8.19 -14.03 1.68
CA VAL A 98 8.10 -13.58 0.27
C VAL A 98 8.49 -14.73 -0.65
N ILE A 99 7.65 -15.04 -1.62
CA ILE A 99 7.84 -16.14 -2.57
C ILE A 99 9.05 -15.88 -3.47
N GLY A 100 9.22 -14.64 -3.94
CA GLY A 100 10.20 -14.26 -4.95
C GLY A 100 9.86 -14.80 -6.36
N ASP A 101 10.32 -14.07 -7.37
CA ASP A 101 9.93 -14.32 -8.76
C ASP A 101 10.40 -15.66 -9.32
N ALA A 102 11.56 -16.15 -8.87
CA ALA A 102 12.08 -17.42 -9.35
C ALA A 102 11.19 -18.62 -8.96
N LYS A 103 10.56 -18.58 -7.80
CA LYS A 103 9.59 -19.61 -7.35
C LYS A 103 8.18 -19.37 -7.90
N LEU A 104 7.78 -18.10 -8.04
CA LEU A 104 6.56 -17.73 -8.76
C LEU A 104 6.57 -18.32 -10.18
N ALA A 105 7.69 -18.21 -10.89
CA ALA A 105 7.86 -18.81 -12.21
C ALA A 105 7.65 -20.32 -12.20
N THR A 106 8.12 -21.02 -11.17
CA THR A 106 7.90 -22.46 -11.00
C THR A 106 6.41 -22.78 -10.80
N VAL A 107 5.69 -22.01 -9.98
CA VAL A 107 4.23 -22.15 -9.81
C VAL A 107 3.52 -22.01 -11.15
N ILE A 108 3.87 -20.98 -11.93
CA ILE A 108 3.28 -20.73 -13.26
C ILE A 108 3.56 -21.88 -14.21
N GLU A 109 4.80 -22.36 -14.29
CA GLU A 109 5.18 -23.48 -15.17
C GLU A 109 4.46 -24.76 -14.80
N GLN A 110 4.36 -25.09 -13.51
CA GLN A 110 3.64 -26.28 -13.03
C GLN A 110 2.16 -26.25 -13.38
N GLU A 111 1.50 -25.09 -13.31
CA GLU A 111 0.09 -24.97 -13.70
C GLU A 111 -0.08 -25.05 -15.23
N ARG A 112 0.80 -24.40 -16.00
CA ARG A 112 0.78 -24.46 -17.47
C ARG A 112 1.09 -25.85 -18.03
N ALA A 113 1.87 -26.66 -17.33
CA ALA A 113 2.24 -28.01 -17.76
C ALA A 113 1.07 -29.00 -17.68
N LYS A 114 -0.03 -28.67 -17.01
CA LYS A 114 -1.20 -29.55 -16.88
C LYS A 114 -2.04 -29.51 -18.18
N SER A 115 -2.13 -30.63 -18.87
CA SER A 115 -2.79 -30.74 -20.19
C SER A 115 -4.32 -30.63 -20.16
N ASN A 116 -4.92 -30.86 -18.98
CA ASN A 116 -6.38 -30.85 -18.79
C ASN A 116 -6.97 -29.48 -18.42
N GLN A 117 -6.17 -28.41 -18.50
CA GLN A 117 -6.63 -27.07 -18.14
C GLN A 117 -6.11 -25.98 -19.09
N ASN A 118 -6.85 -24.88 -19.20
CA ASN A 118 -6.40 -23.62 -19.77
C ASN A 118 -5.95 -22.70 -18.64
N THR A 119 -4.70 -22.21 -18.69
CA THR A 119 -4.12 -21.41 -17.62
C THR A 119 -3.88 -19.99 -18.09
N LEU A 120 -4.54 -19.01 -17.44
CA LEU A 120 -4.32 -17.58 -17.58
C LEU A 120 -3.46 -17.08 -16.43
N VAL A 121 -2.48 -16.19 -16.71
CA VAL A 121 -1.58 -15.59 -15.71
C VAL A 121 -1.64 -14.08 -15.80
N VAL A 122 -2.08 -13.40 -14.76
CA VAL A 122 -2.36 -11.96 -14.77
C VAL A 122 -1.89 -11.26 -13.50
N ASP A 123 -1.75 -9.92 -13.59
CA ASP A 123 -1.42 -9.06 -12.46
C ASP A 123 -2.43 -7.91 -12.34
N ALA A 124 -2.84 -7.58 -11.13
CA ALA A 124 -3.82 -6.53 -10.88
C ALA A 124 -3.19 -5.17 -10.47
N GLY A 125 -1.92 -4.93 -10.85
CA GLY A 125 -1.26 -3.64 -10.70
C GLY A 125 -0.36 -3.51 -9.46
N ASP A 126 0.34 -2.38 -9.39
CA ASP A 126 1.34 -2.05 -8.36
C ASP A 126 2.49 -3.07 -8.31
N ALA A 127 3.03 -3.40 -9.51
CA ALA A 127 4.10 -4.37 -9.63
C ALA A 127 5.49 -3.76 -9.53
N PHE A 128 5.71 -2.54 -10.00
CA PHE A 128 7.03 -2.01 -10.34
C PHE A 128 7.67 -1.18 -9.24
N GLN A 129 6.91 -0.31 -8.59
CA GLN A 129 7.39 0.53 -7.50
C GLN A 129 7.35 -0.22 -6.16
N GLY A 130 8.30 0.04 -5.27
CA GLY A 130 8.35 -0.50 -3.91
C GLY A 130 9.78 -0.68 -3.44
N LEU A 131 10.31 -1.90 -3.49
CA LEU A 131 11.69 -2.14 -3.05
C LEU A 131 12.72 -1.42 -3.94
N PRO A 132 13.79 -0.90 -3.32
CA PRO A 132 14.87 -0.20 -4.03
C PRO A 132 15.49 -0.98 -5.19
N ILE A 133 15.53 -2.31 -5.11
CA ILE A 133 16.05 -3.17 -6.20
C ILE A 133 15.20 -3.02 -7.50
N SER A 134 13.91 -2.73 -7.39
CA SER A 134 13.04 -2.43 -8.53
C SER A 134 13.08 -0.94 -8.87
N ASN A 135 13.05 -0.07 -7.83
CA ASN A 135 13.04 1.38 -7.99
C ASN A 135 14.29 1.92 -8.71
N SER A 136 15.47 1.30 -8.48
CA SER A 136 16.74 1.71 -9.12
C SER A 136 16.70 1.68 -10.64
N THR A 137 15.85 0.83 -11.20
CA THR A 137 15.59 0.73 -12.65
C THR A 137 14.22 1.28 -13.04
N LYS A 138 13.55 2.03 -12.15
CA LYS A 138 12.18 2.48 -12.35
C LYS A 138 11.22 1.34 -12.77
N GLY A 139 11.40 0.16 -12.18
CA GLY A 139 10.57 -1.01 -12.45
C GLY A 139 10.94 -1.81 -13.71
N GLU A 140 11.86 -1.34 -14.57
CA GLU A 140 12.23 -2.05 -15.82
C GLU A 140 12.76 -3.46 -15.55
N ALA A 141 13.56 -3.66 -14.48
CA ALA A 141 14.04 -4.97 -14.07
C ALA A 141 12.88 -5.93 -13.75
N ARG A 142 11.84 -5.45 -13.08
CA ARG A 142 10.63 -6.24 -12.81
C ARG A 142 9.86 -6.55 -14.10
N ALA A 143 9.72 -5.58 -15.00
CA ALA A 143 9.07 -5.78 -16.28
C ALA A 143 9.77 -6.86 -17.12
N GLU A 144 11.10 -6.91 -17.12
CA GLU A 144 11.87 -7.97 -17.79
C GLU A 144 11.57 -9.35 -17.20
N ILE A 145 11.46 -9.47 -15.88
CA ILE A 145 11.10 -10.72 -15.19
C ILE A 145 9.69 -11.16 -15.57
N LEU A 146 8.70 -10.26 -15.55
CA LEU A 146 7.33 -10.56 -15.94
C LEU A 146 7.25 -11.04 -17.41
N ASN A 147 8.02 -10.41 -18.30
CA ASN A 147 8.18 -10.84 -19.69
C ASN A 147 8.75 -12.26 -19.80
N GLN A 148 9.75 -12.60 -18.97
CA GLN A 148 10.35 -13.95 -18.93
C GLN A 148 9.34 -15.00 -18.42
N MET A 149 8.47 -14.62 -17.48
CA MET A 149 7.39 -15.47 -16.97
C MET A 149 6.18 -15.55 -17.90
N GLN A 150 6.15 -14.71 -18.95
CA GLN A 150 5.09 -14.70 -19.97
C GLN A 150 3.69 -14.45 -19.36
N TYR A 151 3.56 -13.36 -18.60
CA TYR A 151 2.23 -12.91 -18.18
C TYR A 151 1.32 -12.66 -19.39
N ASP A 152 0.01 -12.79 -19.21
CA ASP A 152 -0.98 -12.64 -20.29
C ASP A 152 -1.59 -11.24 -20.36
N ALA A 153 -1.71 -10.57 -19.23
CA ALA A 153 -2.15 -9.18 -19.09
C ALA A 153 -1.83 -8.64 -17.69
N MET A 154 -1.81 -7.32 -17.57
CA MET A 154 -1.66 -6.62 -16.30
C MET A 154 -2.57 -5.38 -16.28
N ALA A 155 -3.18 -5.06 -15.13
CA ALA A 155 -3.81 -3.75 -14.90
C ALA A 155 -2.78 -2.69 -14.52
N VAL A 156 -3.14 -1.43 -14.74
CA VAL A 156 -2.39 -0.28 -14.25
C VAL A 156 -2.86 0.03 -12.83
N GLY A 157 -1.96 0.00 -11.85
CA GLY A 157 -2.19 0.51 -10.50
C GLY A 157 -1.81 1.99 -10.36
N ASN A 158 -1.91 2.54 -9.15
CA ASN A 158 -1.52 3.92 -8.90
C ASN A 158 0.01 4.09 -8.88
N HIS A 159 0.74 3.09 -8.41
CA HIS A 159 2.21 3.14 -8.32
C HIS A 159 2.92 2.93 -9.66
N GLU A 160 2.25 2.51 -10.73
CA GLU A 160 2.80 2.56 -12.09
C GLU A 160 3.08 3.99 -12.56
N PHE A 161 2.52 5.01 -11.92
CA PHE A 161 2.77 6.43 -12.19
C PHE A 161 3.87 7.07 -11.32
N ASP A 162 4.43 6.38 -10.35
CA ASP A 162 5.36 6.98 -9.37
C ASP A 162 6.65 7.50 -9.99
N PHE A 163 7.08 6.91 -11.10
CA PHE A 163 8.24 7.37 -11.85
C PHE A 163 7.90 8.39 -12.96
N GLY A 164 6.65 8.86 -13.00
CA GLY A 164 6.14 9.85 -13.94
C GLY A 164 5.38 9.27 -15.11
N LEU A 165 4.59 10.13 -15.79
CA LEU A 165 3.72 9.74 -16.90
C LEU A 165 4.49 9.12 -18.07
N ASP A 166 5.70 9.61 -18.35
CA ASP A 166 6.49 9.08 -19.46
C ASP A 166 7.00 7.67 -19.19
N GLU A 167 7.35 7.36 -17.93
CA GLU A 167 7.70 5.99 -17.55
C GLU A 167 6.48 5.06 -17.60
N ALA A 168 5.31 5.52 -17.10
CA ALA A 168 4.06 4.77 -17.22
C ALA A 168 3.71 4.44 -18.69
N LYS A 169 3.97 5.36 -19.62
CA LYS A 169 3.83 5.11 -21.07
C LYS A 169 4.84 4.10 -21.57
N LYS A 170 6.09 4.15 -21.10
CA LYS A 170 7.17 3.25 -21.50
C LYS A 170 6.89 1.79 -21.16
N TYR A 171 6.20 1.52 -20.03
CA TYR A 171 5.81 0.16 -19.70
C TYR A 171 4.99 -0.52 -20.79
N LYS A 172 4.13 0.22 -21.52
CA LYS A 172 3.38 -0.33 -22.67
C LYS A 172 4.29 -0.82 -23.81
N GLU A 173 5.49 -0.26 -23.91
CA GLU A 173 6.44 -0.56 -24.99
C GLU A 173 7.35 -1.72 -24.60
N ILE A 174 7.74 -1.80 -23.32
CA ILE A 174 8.69 -2.82 -22.86
C ILE A 174 8.03 -4.12 -22.43
N LEU A 175 6.76 -4.11 -22.01
CA LEU A 175 6.00 -5.31 -21.67
C LEU A 175 5.62 -6.06 -22.96
N LYS A 176 5.78 -7.39 -22.97
CA LYS A 176 5.41 -8.29 -24.07
C LYS A 176 3.97 -8.78 -23.98
N PHE A 177 3.19 -8.20 -23.12
CA PHE A 177 1.77 -8.46 -22.87
C PHE A 177 1.05 -7.13 -22.63
N PRO A 178 -0.27 -7.06 -22.82
CA PRO A 178 -1.02 -5.83 -22.66
C PRO A 178 -1.03 -5.29 -21.23
N LEU A 179 -0.76 -4.00 -21.08
CA LEU A 179 -1.00 -3.20 -19.88
C LEU A 179 -2.33 -2.46 -20.06
N LEU A 180 -3.29 -2.68 -19.14
CA LEU A 180 -4.70 -2.39 -19.33
C LEU A 180 -5.23 -1.35 -18.33
N SER A 181 -5.98 -0.36 -18.83
CA SER A 181 -6.84 0.51 -18.02
C SER A 181 -7.95 1.10 -18.88
N SER A 182 -9.18 0.81 -18.56
CA SER A 182 -10.36 1.29 -19.28
C SER A 182 -10.68 2.76 -19.02
N ASN A 183 -10.28 3.28 -17.86
CA ASN A 183 -10.72 4.56 -17.31
C ASN A 183 -9.62 5.61 -17.15
N THR A 184 -8.44 5.40 -17.74
CA THR A 184 -7.31 6.36 -17.69
C THR A 184 -7.19 7.10 -19.02
N TYR A 185 -7.29 8.42 -18.99
CA TYR A 185 -7.34 9.29 -20.17
C TYR A 185 -6.28 10.38 -20.12
N VAL A 186 -5.73 10.70 -21.31
CA VAL A 186 -4.90 11.88 -21.57
C VAL A 186 -5.44 12.57 -22.81
N ASP A 187 -5.68 13.87 -22.76
CA ASP A 187 -6.25 14.68 -23.83
C ASP A 187 -7.54 14.07 -24.44
N GLY A 188 -8.37 13.45 -23.60
CA GLY A 188 -9.64 12.83 -23.98
C GLY A 188 -9.54 11.46 -24.67
N ALA A 189 -8.33 10.92 -24.86
CA ALA A 189 -8.10 9.58 -25.38
C ALA A 189 -7.65 8.61 -24.27
N ARG A 190 -8.11 7.35 -24.32
CA ARG A 190 -7.62 6.31 -23.39
C ARG A 190 -6.11 6.15 -23.53
N LEU A 191 -5.38 6.26 -22.41
CA LEU A 191 -3.93 6.14 -22.38
C LEU A 191 -3.45 4.70 -22.59
N PHE A 192 -4.19 3.74 -22.06
CA PHE A 192 -3.92 2.31 -22.16
C PHE A 192 -5.03 1.59 -22.93
N GLN A 193 -4.77 0.35 -23.35
CA GLN A 193 -5.83 -0.50 -23.86
C GLN A 193 -6.88 -0.77 -22.75
N ALA A 194 -8.16 -0.73 -23.10
CA ALA A 194 -9.22 -1.00 -22.14
C ALA A 194 -9.33 -2.49 -21.84
N PHE A 195 -9.12 -3.34 -22.83
CA PHE A 195 -9.23 -4.80 -22.74
C PHE A 195 -8.35 -5.49 -23.77
N THR A 196 -8.14 -6.78 -23.55
CA THR A 196 -7.55 -7.72 -24.52
C THR A 196 -8.35 -9.02 -24.55
N ILE A 197 -8.19 -9.80 -25.60
CA ILE A 197 -8.75 -11.16 -25.72
C ILE A 197 -7.57 -12.12 -25.75
N VAL A 198 -7.51 -13.01 -24.76
CA VAL A 198 -6.46 -14.02 -24.63
C VAL A 198 -7.06 -15.38 -25.01
N ASP A 199 -6.58 -15.92 -26.12
CA ASP A 199 -6.93 -17.23 -26.62
C ASP A 199 -5.77 -18.20 -26.33
N LYS A 200 -6.01 -19.17 -25.46
CA LYS A 200 -5.01 -20.19 -25.06
C LYS A 200 -5.06 -21.44 -25.91
N ASN A 201 -6.15 -21.65 -26.64
CA ASN A 201 -6.34 -22.84 -27.47
C ASN A 201 -7.13 -22.48 -28.73
N LYS A 202 -6.42 -22.08 -29.76
CA LYS A 202 -6.98 -21.62 -31.04
C LYS A 202 -7.87 -22.65 -31.77
N ASP A 203 -7.83 -23.91 -31.34
CA ASP A 203 -8.63 -24.97 -31.91
C ASP A 203 -10.00 -25.15 -31.22
N VAL A 204 -10.28 -24.38 -30.16
CA VAL A 204 -11.52 -24.41 -29.38
C VAL A 204 -12.13 -23.03 -29.30
N GLU A 205 -13.32 -22.86 -29.84
CA GLU A 205 -14.05 -21.59 -29.71
C GLU A 205 -14.83 -21.50 -28.37
N GLY A 206 -14.84 -20.30 -27.77
CA GLY A 206 -15.60 -19.99 -26.57
C GLY A 206 -14.86 -20.28 -25.27
N ASP A 207 -13.56 -20.60 -25.32
CA ASP A 207 -12.66 -20.71 -24.17
C ASP A 207 -11.70 -19.50 -24.04
N GLU A 208 -11.87 -18.49 -24.89
CA GLU A 208 -11.12 -17.25 -24.83
C GLU A 208 -11.47 -16.44 -23.56
N PHE A 209 -10.46 -15.73 -23.05
CA PHE A 209 -10.62 -14.80 -21.92
C PHE A 209 -10.72 -13.35 -22.42
N VAL A 210 -11.78 -12.66 -22.10
CA VAL A 210 -11.86 -11.21 -22.19
C VAL A 210 -11.25 -10.62 -20.92
N VAL A 211 -10.11 -9.97 -21.02
CA VAL A 211 -9.42 -9.38 -19.88
C VAL A 211 -9.54 -7.87 -19.97
N ILE A 212 -10.17 -7.24 -18.97
CA ILE A 212 -10.45 -5.79 -18.88
C ILE A 212 -9.62 -5.24 -17.72
N GLY A 213 -8.95 -4.08 -17.91
CA GLY A 213 -8.25 -3.39 -16.82
C GLY A 213 -9.02 -2.16 -16.32
N VAL A 214 -8.90 -1.85 -15.03
CA VAL A 214 -9.47 -0.62 -14.43
C VAL A 214 -8.62 -0.14 -13.27
N THR A 215 -8.35 1.17 -13.22
CA THR A 215 -7.46 1.85 -12.27
C THR A 215 -8.28 2.70 -11.30
N THR A 216 -7.87 2.76 -10.03
CA THR A 216 -8.53 3.60 -9.04
C THR A 216 -8.41 5.09 -9.36
N PRO A 217 -9.50 5.86 -9.27
CA PRO A 217 -9.43 7.32 -9.36
C PRO A 217 -8.62 7.96 -8.22
N GLU A 218 -8.40 7.26 -7.11
CA GLU A 218 -7.51 7.71 -6.04
C GLU A 218 -6.07 7.91 -6.52
N THR A 219 -5.68 7.37 -7.69
CA THR A 219 -4.38 7.59 -8.33
C THR A 219 -4.05 9.08 -8.46
N ALA A 220 -5.07 9.95 -8.63
CA ALA A 220 -4.87 11.40 -8.68
C ALA A 220 -4.16 11.97 -7.43
N THR A 221 -4.27 11.29 -6.28
CA THR A 221 -3.70 11.71 -4.98
C THR A 221 -2.80 10.68 -4.31
N LYS A 222 -2.87 9.41 -4.75
CA LYS A 222 -2.05 8.30 -4.22
C LYS A 222 -0.78 8.03 -5.06
N THR A 223 -0.45 8.90 -5.99
CA THR A 223 0.88 9.14 -6.56
C THR A 223 1.18 10.63 -6.51
N HIS A 224 2.41 11.03 -6.80
CA HIS A 224 2.73 12.46 -6.80
C HIS A 224 1.92 13.20 -7.87
N PRO A 225 1.17 14.29 -7.53
CA PRO A 225 0.28 14.99 -8.48
C PRO A 225 0.97 15.46 -9.77
N LYS A 226 2.29 15.77 -9.73
CA LYS A 226 3.07 16.11 -10.93
C LYS A 226 3.16 14.96 -11.92
N ASN A 227 3.15 13.71 -11.45
CA ASN A 227 3.31 12.51 -12.26
C ASN A 227 2.07 12.19 -13.11
N VAL A 228 0.91 12.68 -12.67
CA VAL A 228 -0.39 12.48 -13.33
C VAL A 228 -0.99 13.77 -13.85
N LYS A 229 -0.18 14.83 -14.01
CA LYS A 229 -0.64 16.10 -14.57
C LYS A 229 -1.17 15.90 -15.97
N GLY A 230 -2.43 16.27 -16.20
CA GLY A 230 -3.12 16.08 -17.49
C GLY A 230 -3.69 14.67 -17.69
N VAL A 231 -3.58 13.79 -16.70
CA VAL A 231 -4.26 12.50 -16.69
C VAL A 231 -5.61 12.65 -16.00
N THR A 232 -6.65 12.01 -16.54
CA THR A 232 -7.98 11.93 -15.95
C THR A 232 -8.32 10.47 -15.69
N PHE A 233 -8.81 10.17 -14.49
CA PHE A 233 -9.33 8.88 -14.10
C PHE A 233 -10.85 9.00 -13.96
N THR A 234 -11.60 8.26 -14.79
CA THR A 234 -13.07 8.32 -14.80
C THR A 234 -13.68 7.24 -13.93
N GLU A 235 -15.01 7.25 -13.76
CA GLU A 235 -15.76 6.36 -12.88
C GLU A 235 -15.58 4.88 -13.28
N PRO A 236 -15.03 4.03 -12.39
CA PRO A 236 -14.62 2.66 -12.73
C PRO A 236 -15.75 1.79 -13.24
N ILE A 237 -16.90 1.80 -12.54
CA ILE A 237 -18.05 0.94 -12.87
C ILE A 237 -18.64 1.31 -14.23
N GLU A 238 -18.77 2.61 -14.52
CA GLU A 238 -19.29 3.09 -15.80
C GLU A 238 -18.39 2.69 -16.96
N GLU A 239 -17.07 2.87 -16.80
CA GLU A 239 -16.11 2.55 -17.86
C GLU A 239 -15.99 1.05 -18.11
N VAL A 240 -16.00 0.20 -17.06
CA VAL A 240 -15.99 -1.25 -17.25
C VAL A 240 -17.27 -1.71 -17.94
N ASN A 241 -18.45 -1.16 -17.60
CA ASN A 241 -19.70 -1.50 -18.29
C ASN A 241 -19.67 -1.08 -19.76
N LYS A 242 -19.14 0.09 -20.10
CA LYS A 242 -18.94 0.52 -21.52
C LYS A 242 -18.04 -0.47 -22.26
N VAL A 243 -16.96 -0.92 -21.65
CA VAL A 243 -16.07 -1.92 -22.25
C VAL A 243 -16.78 -3.27 -22.45
N VAL A 244 -17.61 -3.70 -21.51
CA VAL A 244 -18.44 -4.91 -21.68
C VAL A 244 -19.35 -4.76 -22.91
N GLU A 245 -19.98 -3.59 -23.12
CA GLU A 245 -20.80 -3.29 -24.31
C GLU A 245 -19.94 -3.29 -25.59
N GLU A 246 -18.76 -2.68 -25.59
CA GLU A 246 -17.79 -2.68 -26.70
C GLU A 246 -17.41 -4.11 -27.09
N VAL A 247 -17.11 -4.97 -26.11
CA VAL A 247 -16.76 -6.38 -26.31
C VAL A 247 -17.94 -7.18 -26.86
N GLN A 248 -19.15 -6.98 -26.35
CA GLN A 248 -20.34 -7.65 -26.85
C GLN A 248 -20.68 -7.26 -28.30
N ALA A 249 -20.50 -5.97 -28.64
CA ALA A 249 -20.68 -5.50 -30.01
C ALA A 249 -19.64 -6.12 -30.94
N LYS A 250 -18.36 -6.20 -30.52
CA LYS A 250 -17.27 -6.88 -31.25
C LYS A 250 -17.58 -8.37 -31.45
N ALA A 251 -17.93 -9.09 -30.38
CA ALA A 251 -18.28 -10.50 -30.42
C ALA A 251 -19.41 -10.78 -31.42
N LYS A 252 -20.47 -9.96 -31.38
CA LYS A 252 -21.61 -10.06 -32.32
C LYS A 252 -21.17 -9.84 -33.79
N ALA A 253 -20.30 -8.88 -34.04
CA ALA A 253 -19.79 -8.60 -35.38
C ALA A 253 -18.91 -9.75 -35.93
N GLU A 254 -18.20 -10.45 -35.05
CA GLU A 254 -17.34 -11.58 -35.36
C GLU A 254 -18.05 -12.95 -35.33
N GLY A 255 -19.32 -12.98 -34.93
CA GLY A 255 -20.10 -14.23 -34.75
C GLY A 255 -19.64 -15.07 -33.57
N LYS A 256 -18.97 -14.45 -32.59
CA LYS A 256 -18.42 -15.10 -31.37
C LYS A 256 -19.30 -14.91 -30.16
N ASP A 257 -19.12 -15.77 -29.14
CA ASP A 257 -19.76 -15.64 -27.83
C ASP A 257 -18.72 -15.89 -26.71
N TYR A 258 -18.05 -14.82 -26.27
CA TYR A 258 -17.10 -14.91 -25.17
C TYR A 258 -17.78 -15.23 -23.84
N LYS A 259 -17.29 -16.25 -23.15
CA LYS A 259 -17.89 -16.79 -21.92
C LYS A 259 -17.11 -16.47 -20.65
N HIS A 260 -15.82 -16.11 -20.77
CA HIS A 260 -14.94 -15.83 -19.65
C HIS A 260 -14.53 -14.36 -19.64
N TYR A 261 -15.01 -13.59 -18.64
CA TYR A 261 -14.66 -12.19 -18.41
C TYR A 261 -13.78 -12.11 -17.17
N VAL A 262 -12.60 -11.53 -17.29
CA VAL A 262 -11.67 -11.27 -16.19
C VAL A 262 -11.47 -9.76 -16.09
N VAL A 263 -11.86 -9.16 -14.98
CA VAL A 263 -11.63 -7.74 -14.72
C VAL A 263 -10.47 -7.63 -13.74
N LEU A 264 -9.37 -7.10 -14.23
CA LEU A 264 -8.21 -6.76 -13.43
C LEU A 264 -8.46 -5.36 -12.87
N ALA A 265 -8.88 -5.31 -11.63
CA ALA A 265 -9.19 -4.08 -10.92
C ALA A 265 -8.02 -3.70 -10.01
N HIS A 266 -7.68 -2.42 -10.01
CA HIS A 266 -6.79 -1.88 -8.99
C HIS A 266 -7.56 -0.79 -8.24
N LEU A 267 -8.52 -1.22 -7.40
CA LEU A 267 -9.54 -0.38 -6.77
C LEU A 267 -9.53 -0.48 -5.24
N GLY A 268 -9.34 -1.70 -4.71
CA GLY A 268 -9.33 -2.00 -3.30
C GLY A 268 -10.70 -2.01 -2.63
N VAL A 269 -10.69 -2.28 -1.33
CA VAL A 269 -11.88 -2.37 -0.47
C VAL A 269 -11.75 -1.55 0.81
N ASP A 270 -10.77 -0.66 0.89
CA ASP A 270 -10.54 0.19 2.05
C ASP A 270 -11.77 0.99 2.44
N THR A 271 -11.95 1.17 3.74
CA THR A 271 -13.09 1.96 4.26
C THR A 271 -12.98 3.44 3.91
N THR A 272 -11.76 3.93 3.66
CA THR A 272 -11.48 5.31 3.24
C THR A 272 -11.73 5.55 1.75
N THR A 273 -11.66 4.50 0.92
CA THR A 273 -11.99 4.59 -0.51
C THR A 273 -13.50 4.83 -0.71
N PRO A 274 -13.92 5.79 -1.55
CA PRO A 274 -15.32 6.00 -1.87
C PRO A 274 -16.00 4.71 -2.33
N VAL A 275 -17.18 4.43 -1.81
CA VAL A 275 -17.90 3.16 -2.07
C VAL A 275 -18.06 2.90 -3.58
N ALA A 276 -18.31 3.92 -4.38
CA ALA A 276 -18.47 3.81 -5.84
C ALA A 276 -17.19 3.34 -6.55
N TRP A 277 -16.02 3.51 -5.93
CA TRP A 277 -14.72 3.15 -6.50
C TRP A 277 -14.16 1.83 -5.98
N ARG A 278 -14.87 1.13 -5.08
CA ARG A 278 -14.38 -0.13 -4.52
C ARG A 278 -14.57 -1.29 -5.49
N GLY A 279 -13.60 -2.20 -5.52
CA GLY A 279 -13.67 -3.41 -6.35
C GLY A 279 -14.84 -4.33 -5.96
N SER A 280 -15.21 -4.37 -4.68
CA SER A 280 -16.41 -5.07 -4.20
C SER A 280 -17.70 -4.51 -4.81
N THR A 281 -17.81 -3.17 -4.92
CA THR A 281 -18.96 -2.51 -5.55
C THR A 281 -18.98 -2.75 -7.05
N LEU A 282 -17.82 -2.76 -7.71
CA LEU A 282 -17.70 -3.16 -9.12
C LEU A 282 -18.17 -4.60 -9.32
N ALA A 283 -17.70 -5.54 -8.51
CA ALA A 283 -18.10 -6.95 -8.59
C ALA A 283 -19.60 -7.14 -8.41
N GLU A 284 -20.21 -6.42 -7.45
CA GLU A 284 -21.66 -6.41 -7.26
C GLU A 284 -22.40 -5.83 -8.48
N ALA A 285 -21.91 -4.74 -9.08
CA ALA A 285 -22.48 -4.16 -10.29
C ALA A 285 -22.43 -5.12 -11.48
N LEU A 286 -21.30 -5.81 -11.67
CA LEU A 286 -21.12 -6.79 -12.75
C LEU A 286 -22.05 -8.01 -12.58
N SER A 287 -22.33 -8.45 -11.35
CA SER A 287 -23.27 -9.55 -11.09
C SER A 287 -24.72 -9.22 -11.51
N LYS A 288 -25.03 -7.93 -11.61
CA LYS A 288 -26.34 -7.42 -12.04
C LYS A 288 -26.39 -7.03 -13.53
N ASN A 289 -25.24 -7.08 -14.23
CA ASN A 289 -25.17 -6.70 -15.65
C ASN A 289 -25.79 -7.80 -16.52
N ALA A 290 -26.87 -7.45 -17.24
CA ALA A 290 -27.62 -8.40 -18.07
C ALA A 290 -26.79 -9.01 -19.22
N LEU A 291 -25.75 -8.31 -19.72
CA LEU A 291 -24.86 -8.79 -20.79
C LEU A 291 -23.90 -9.88 -20.29
N LEU A 292 -23.70 -9.99 -18.98
CA LEU A 292 -22.82 -10.98 -18.34
C LEU A 292 -23.60 -12.15 -17.75
N LYS A 293 -24.92 -12.18 -17.86
CA LYS A 293 -25.75 -13.27 -17.34
C LYS A 293 -25.35 -14.61 -17.98
N GLY A 294 -25.07 -15.60 -17.14
CA GLY A 294 -24.64 -16.94 -17.58
C GLY A 294 -23.22 -17.02 -18.10
N LYS A 295 -22.42 -15.95 -17.94
CA LYS A 295 -20.99 -15.92 -18.26
C LYS A 295 -20.18 -15.98 -16.96
N ARG A 296 -18.98 -16.56 -17.02
CA ARG A 296 -18.00 -16.53 -15.90
C ARG A 296 -17.40 -15.14 -15.80
N VAL A 297 -17.51 -14.51 -14.65
CA VAL A 297 -16.90 -13.21 -14.36
C VAL A 297 -15.96 -13.37 -13.18
N THR A 298 -14.70 -13.00 -13.38
CA THR A 298 -13.69 -12.97 -12.33
C THR A 298 -13.27 -11.53 -12.13
N VAL A 299 -13.35 -11.01 -10.91
CA VAL A 299 -12.76 -9.73 -10.52
C VAL A 299 -11.53 -10.03 -9.67
N ILE A 300 -10.37 -9.63 -10.17
CA ILE A 300 -9.09 -9.72 -9.43
C ILE A 300 -8.72 -8.30 -9.07
N ASP A 301 -8.59 -8.01 -7.77
CA ASP A 301 -8.38 -6.66 -7.26
C ASP A 301 -7.04 -6.52 -6.53
N GLY A 302 -6.60 -5.29 -6.30
CA GLY A 302 -5.40 -4.89 -5.59
C GLY A 302 -5.63 -3.66 -4.73
N HIS A 303 -4.59 -2.81 -4.56
CA HIS A 303 -4.62 -1.50 -3.92
C HIS A 303 -4.73 -1.48 -2.39
N SER A 304 -5.66 -2.23 -1.80
CA SER A 304 -5.88 -2.27 -0.35
C SER A 304 -5.02 -3.29 0.38
N HIS A 305 -4.16 -4.05 -0.33
CA HIS A 305 -3.31 -5.11 0.23
C HIS A 305 -4.08 -6.17 1.04
N THR A 306 -5.35 -6.36 0.76
CA THR A 306 -6.25 -7.27 1.49
C THR A 306 -6.14 -8.68 0.95
N VAL A 307 -6.28 -9.70 1.79
CA VAL A 307 -6.52 -11.08 1.36
C VAL A 307 -8.01 -11.32 1.46
N GLU A 308 -8.68 -11.40 0.32
CA GLU A 308 -10.14 -11.55 0.26
C GLU A 308 -10.57 -12.47 -0.87
N SER A 309 -11.59 -13.28 -0.61
CA SER A 309 -12.23 -14.15 -1.57
C SER A 309 -13.72 -14.19 -1.31
N THR A 310 -14.53 -13.76 -2.26
CA THR A 310 -15.98 -13.74 -2.12
C THR A 310 -16.68 -13.92 -3.48
N THR A 311 -18.00 -14.04 -3.48
CA THR A 311 -18.79 -14.18 -4.70
C THR A 311 -19.97 -13.23 -4.70
N TYR A 312 -20.34 -12.73 -5.88
CA TYR A 312 -21.49 -11.87 -6.08
C TYR A 312 -22.44 -12.47 -7.13
N GLY A 313 -23.73 -12.55 -6.80
CA GLY A 313 -24.71 -13.23 -7.64
C GLY A 313 -24.36 -14.72 -7.87
N ASP A 314 -24.68 -15.22 -9.06
CA ASP A 314 -24.49 -16.61 -9.45
C ASP A 314 -23.29 -16.85 -10.39
N ASN A 315 -22.56 -15.77 -10.74
CA ASN A 315 -21.55 -15.83 -11.79
C ASN A 315 -20.29 -14.97 -11.57
N VAL A 316 -20.18 -14.18 -10.51
CA VAL A 316 -19.01 -13.33 -10.23
C VAL A 316 -18.19 -13.89 -9.08
N THR A 317 -16.92 -14.17 -9.32
CA THR A 317 -15.91 -14.52 -8.31
C THR A 317 -14.97 -13.34 -8.11
N TYR A 318 -14.85 -12.84 -6.88
CA TYR A 318 -13.93 -11.76 -6.49
C TYR A 318 -12.77 -12.35 -5.69
N ASN A 319 -11.55 -11.90 -6.00
CA ASN A 319 -10.35 -12.31 -5.26
C ASN A 319 -9.30 -11.20 -5.20
N GLN A 320 -8.65 -11.09 -4.04
CA GLN A 320 -7.45 -10.28 -3.81
C GLN A 320 -6.47 -11.10 -2.96
N THR A 321 -5.16 -11.07 -3.25
CA THR A 321 -4.18 -12.00 -2.68
C THR A 321 -3.19 -11.36 -1.68
N GLY A 322 -3.54 -10.19 -1.11
CA GLY A 322 -2.68 -9.44 -0.20
C GLY A 322 -1.68 -8.59 -0.98
N SER A 323 -0.43 -8.58 -0.52
CA SER A 323 0.63 -7.78 -1.14
C SER A 323 2.00 -8.45 -1.03
N TYR A 324 3.03 -7.81 -1.63
CA TYR A 324 4.45 -8.13 -1.45
C TYR A 324 4.81 -9.57 -1.81
N LEU A 325 4.04 -10.21 -2.69
CA LEU A 325 4.23 -11.59 -3.09
C LEU A 325 4.29 -12.57 -1.89
N HIS A 326 3.51 -12.26 -0.82
CA HIS A 326 3.31 -13.20 0.27
C HIS A 326 2.50 -14.40 -0.17
N ASN A 327 1.61 -14.20 -1.15
CA ASN A 327 0.77 -15.22 -1.74
C ASN A 327 0.70 -15.05 -3.26
N VAL A 328 0.32 -16.13 -3.94
CA VAL A 328 -0.16 -16.13 -5.33
C VAL A 328 -1.60 -16.61 -5.31
N GLY A 329 -2.50 -15.84 -5.90
CA GLY A 329 -3.89 -16.25 -6.04
C GLY A 329 -4.05 -17.29 -7.15
N LYS A 330 -4.87 -18.30 -6.90
CA LYS A 330 -5.25 -19.31 -7.89
C LYS A 330 -6.74 -19.54 -7.85
N ILE A 331 -7.43 -19.30 -8.95
CA ILE A 331 -8.87 -19.51 -9.09
C ILE A 331 -9.08 -20.64 -10.09
N THR A 332 -9.82 -21.69 -9.68
CA THR A 332 -10.10 -22.85 -10.53
C THR A 332 -11.60 -22.92 -10.85
N TYR A 333 -11.92 -22.96 -12.13
CA TYR A 333 -13.26 -23.25 -12.64
C TYR A 333 -13.28 -24.65 -13.23
N LYS A 334 -14.13 -25.50 -12.68
CA LYS A 334 -14.44 -26.80 -13.31
C LYS A 334 -15.41 -26.59 -14.46
N SER A 335 -15.40 -27.53 -15.42
CA SER A 335 -16.32 -27.53 -16.57
C SER A 335 -17.74 -27.10 -16.17
N ARG A 336 -18.29 -26.10 -16.87
CA ARG A 336 -19.63 -25.51 -16.68
C ARG A 336 -19.91 -24.76 -15.37
N GLN A 337 -18.97 -24.69 -14.43
CA GLN A 337 -19.16 -23.87 -13.23
C GLN A 337 -19.01 -22.37 -13.58
N LEU A 338 -19.95 -21.55 -13.11
CA LEU A 338 -19.89 -20.08 -13.28
C LEU A 338 -19.07 -19.41 -12.17
N LEU A 339 -19.05 -20.00 -10.98
CA LEU A 339 -18.25 -19.53 -9.85
C LEU A 339 -16.95 -20.33 -9.74
N GLY A 340 -15.85 -19.62 -9.57
CA GLY A 340 -14.52 -20.18 -9.35
C GLY A 340 -14.30 -20.59 -7.90
N ASN A 341 -13.30 -21.45 -7.68
CA ASN A 341 -12.80 -21.82 -6.37
C ASN A 341 -11.44 -21.16 -6.15
N PRO A 342 -11.38 -20.01 -5.44
CA PRO A 342 -10.14 -19.31 -5.15
C PRO A 342 -9.38 -19.96 -3.98
N ILE A 343 -8.06 -20.07 -4.14
CA ILE A 343 -7.12 -20.44 -3.08
C ILE A 343 -5.91 -19.52 -3.11
N GLN A 344 -5.19 -19.46 -2.00
CA GLN A 344 -3.90 -18.77 -1.89
C GLN A 344 -2.77 -19.80 -1.88
N ILE A 345 -1.76 -19.62 -2.74
CA ILE A 345 -0.49 -20.35 -2.67
C ILE A 345 0.44 -19.47 -1.85
N THR A 346 0.70 -19.87 -0.62
CA THR A 346 1.47 -19.06 0.34
C THR A 346 2.98 -19.17 0.14
N ALA A 347 3.74 -18.23 0.68
CA ALA A 347 5.22 -18.31 0.69
C ALA A 347 5.74 -19.59 1.40
N ALA A 348 5.03 -20.08 2.41
CA ALA A 348 5.39 -21.32 3.11
C ALA A 348 5.24 -22.57 2.21
N GLU A 349 4.22 -22.59 1.35
CA GLU A 349 4.03 -23.66 0.36
C GLU A 349 5.03 -23.54 -0.79
N ALA A 350 5.23 -22.34 -1.33
CA ALA A 350 6.17 -22.07 -2.41
C ALA A 350 7.64 -22.30 -1.98
N LYS A 351 7.96 -22.17 -0.69
CA LYS A 351 9.30 -22.47 -0.16
C LYS A 351 9.77 -23.88 -0.47
N LYS A 352 8.85 -24.85 -0.64
CA LYS A 352 9.14 -26.24 -0.95
C LYS A 352 9.47 -26.48 -2.44
N LEU A 353 9.28 -25.46 -3.28
CA LEU A 353 9.52 -25.55 -4.72
C LEU A 353 10.98 -25.22 -5.03
N GLU A 354 11.52 -25.88 -6.04
CA GLU A 354 12.77 -25.46 -6.66
C GLU A 354 12.54 -24.19 -7.49
N ALA A 355 13.50 -23.29 -7.47
CA ALA A 355 13.44 -22.07 -8.26
C ALA A 355 13.59 -22.34 -9.76
N ASN A 356 12.78 -21.68 -10.60
CA ASN A 356 12.94 -21.75 -12.05
C ASN A 356 14.35 -21.24 -12.44
N PRO A 357 15.19 -22.04 -13.12
CA PRO A 357 16.60 -21.69 -13.34
C PRO A 357 16.78 -20.46 -14.22
N LYS A 358 15.90 -20.19 -15.18
CA LYS A 358 15.99 -19.01 -16.06
C LYS A 358 15.70 -17.72 -15.31
N VAL A 359 14.59 -17.71 -14.55
CA VAL A 359 14.22 -16.54 -13.74
C VAL A 359 15.18 -16.35 -12.58
N ALA A 360 15.67 -17.44 -11.97
CA ALA A 360 16.67 -17.36 -10.91
C ALA A 360 18.01 -16.72 -11.40
N SER A 361 18.45 -17.06 -12.62
CA SER A 361 19.63 -16.41 -13.22
C SER A 361 19.37 -14.92 -13.44
N LEU A 362 18.24 -14.55 -14.02
CA LEU A 362 17.89 -13.15 -14.25
C LEU A 362 17.81 -12.34 -12.94
N VAL A 363 17.14 -12.88 -11.92
CA VAL A 363 17.07 -12.26 -10.58
C VAL A 363 18.46 -12.08 -9.98
N LYS A 364 19.34 -13.08 -10.12
CA LYS A 364 20.73 -13.01 -9.65
C LYS A 364 21.51 -11.88 -10.34
N ASP A 365 21.35 -11.73 -11.67
CA ASP A 365 22.07 -10.72 -12.44
C ASP A 365 21.55 -9.31 -12.09
N ILE A 366 20.22 -9.12 -11.94
CA ILE A 366 19.61 -7.89 -11.46
C ILE A 366 20.13 -7.54 -10.07
N LYS A 367 20.15 -8.53 -9.15
CA LYS A 367 20.66 -8.31 -7.79
C LYS A 367 22.13 -7.93 -7.77
N ALA A 368 22.96 -8.58 -8.57
CA ALA A 368 24.39 -8.27 -8.64
C ALA A 368 24.64 -6.84 -9.15
N LYS A 369 23.86 -6.39 -10.15
CA LYS A 369 23.90 -5.01 -10.64
C LYS A 369 23.45 -4.03 -9.56
N TYR A 370 22.34 -4.30 -8.91
CA TYR A 370 21.82 -3.51 -7.81
C TYR A 370 22.83 -3.39 -6.66
N ASP A 371 23.42 -4.51 -6.23
CA ASP A 371 24.42 -4.52 -5.16
C ASP A 371 25.65 -3.66 -5.53
N ALA A 372 26.10 -3.70 -6.81
CA ALA A 372 27.20 -2.87 -7.30
C ALA A 372 26.84 -1.36 -7.30
N GLU A 373 25.61 -1.01 -7.69
CA GLU A 373 25.10 0.37 -7.66
C GLU A 373 24.99 0.89 -6.22
N ASN A 374 24.66 0.05 -5.26
CA ASN A 374 24.56 0.40 -3.85
C ASN A 374 25.91 0.68 -3.19
N ALA A 375 27.01 0.29 -3.80
CA ALA A 375 28.36 0.69 -3.38
C ALA A 375 28.67 2.15 -3.74
N VAL A 376 27.79 2.83 -4.50
CA VAL A 376 27.97 4.24 -4.89
C VAL A 376 27.95 5.13 -3.66
N GLU A 377 28.98 5.96 -3.53
CA GLU A 377 29.14 6.93 -2.47
C GLU A 377 28.14 8.09 -2.62
N VAL A 378 27.40 8.38 -1.56
CA VAL A 378 26.45 9.51 -1.44
C VAL A 378 27.14 10.69 -0.74
N VAL A 379 27.88 10.39 0.34
CA VAL A 379 28.66 11.36 1.11
C VAL A 379 30.03 10.73 1.36
N SER A 380 31.10 11.45 1.05
CA SER A 380 32.47 10.93 1.13
C SER A 380 32.93 10.62 2.56
N ASN A 381 32.38 11.30 3.54
CA ASN A 381 32.67 11.04 4.95
C ASN A 381 31.53 11.55 5.84
N SER A 382 31.04 10.72 6.75
CA SER A 382 30.14 11.15 7.82
C SER A 382 30.99 11.69 8.99
N PRO A 383 30.91 13.00 9.30
CA PRO A 383 31.70 13.56 10.40
C PRO A 383 31.21 13.13 11.78
N VAL A 384 29.99 12.57 11.84
CA VAL A 384 29.30 12.15 13.07
C VAL A 384 28.73 10.75 12.91
N GLU A 385 28.59 10.03 14.02
CA GLU A 385 27.74 8.83 14.06
C GLU A 385 26.28 9.24 14.09
N LEU A 386 25.46 8.67 13.21
CA LEU A 386 24.00 8.86 13.22
C LEU A 386 23.38 7.60 13.82
N ASN A 387 22.92 7.73 15.06
CA ASN A 387 22.48 6.60 15.88
C ASN A 387 21.10 6.08 15.44
N GLY A 388 21.07 4.88 14.88
CA GLY A 388 19.90 4.12 14.47
C GLY A 388 19.61 2.91 15.33
N ASP A 389 20.30 2.76 16.48
CA ASP A 389 20.12 1.64 17.37
C ASP A 389 18.66 1.54 17.83
N ARG A 390 18.10 0.34 17.73
CA ARG A 390 16.72 0.04 18.08
C ARG A 390 16.31 0.55 19.46
N GLU A 391 17.19 0.41 20.44
CA GLU A 391 16.97 0.80 21.83
C GLU A 391 17.02 2.32 22.04
N ASN A 392 17.40 3.07 21.02
CA ASN A 392 17.40 4.53 21.01
C ASN A 392 16.27 5.09 20.13
N VAL A 393 16.25 4.77 18.84
CA VAL A 393 15.25 5.36 17.89
C VAL A 393 13.79 5.06 18.22
N ARG A 394 13.54 4.02 19.05
CA ARG A 394 12.20 3.61 19.46
C ARG A 394 11.78 4.07 20.87
N VAL A 395 12.60 4.87 21.51
CA VAL A 395 12.43 5.26 22.92
C VAL A 395 12.60 6.75 23.12
N ARG A 396 13.51 7.37 22.36
CA ARG A 396 13.91 8.76 22.48
C ARG A 396 14.27 9.37 21.16
N GLU A 397 14.43 10.69 21.13
CA GLU A 397 15.01 11.41 20.02
C GLU A 397 16.43 10.94 19.73
N THR A 398 16.75 10.75 18.45
CA THR A 398 18.13 10.45 17.99
C THR A 398 18.53 11.38 16.86
N ASN A 399 19.84 11.56 16.69
CA ASN A 399 20.34 12.38 15.59
C ASN A 399 20.02 11.75 14.21
N LEU A 400 20.03 10.43 14.05
CA LEU A 400 19.53 9.80 12.83
C LEU A 400 18.05 10.09 12.59
N GLY A 401 17.23 9.96 13.65
CA GLY A 401 15.81 10.32 13.58
C GLY A 401 15.59 11.76 13.13
N ASN A 402 16.41 12.69 13.66
CA ASN A 402 16.36 14.10 13.27
C ASN A 402 16.74 14.33 11.81
N VAL A 403 17.82 13.71 11.31
CA VAL A 403 18.25 13.82 9.89
C VAL A 403 17.18 13.29 8.95
N VAL A 404 16.59 12.11 9.26
CA VAL A 404 15.54 11.54 8.43
C VAL A 404 14.27 12.38 8.48
N ALA A 405 13.83 12.85 9.66
CA ALA A 405 12.66 13.71 9.76
C ALA A 405 12.88 15.07 9.04
N ASP A 406 14.10 15.62 9.07
CA ASP A 406 14.46 16.82 8.34
C ASP A 406 14.43 16.62 6.83
N SER A 407 14.83 15.44 6.34
CA SER A 407 14.72 15.12 4.91
C SER A 407 13.25 15.14 4.43
N LEU A 408 12.35 14.59 5.22
CA LEU A 408 10.90 14.64 4.95
C LEU A 408 10.36 16.08 5.01
N TYR A 409 10.77 16.82 6.03
CA TYR A 409 10.37 18.22 6.21
C TYR A 409 10.84 19.09 5.05
N GLN A 410 12.11 18.94 4.63
CA GLN A 410 12.67 19.70 3.52
C GLN A 410 12.01 19.35 2.20
N TYR A 411 11.83 18.05 1.90
CA TYR A 411 11.10 17.60 0.71
C TYR A 411 9.70 18.22 0.68
N GLY A 412 8.99 18.16 1.80
CA GLY A 412 7.62 18.65 1.93
C GLY A 412 7.45 20.17 1.77
N GLN A 413 8.53 20.96 1.77
CA GLN A 413 8.41 22.41 1.53
C GLN A 413 8.03 22.74 0.07
N THR A 414 8.39 21.90 -0.88
CA THR A 414 8.17 22.13 -2.32
C THR A 414 7.64 20.92 -3.09
N GLY A 415 7.66 19.74 -2.47
CA GLY A 415 7.31 18.47 -3.09
C GLY A 415 5.81 18.20 -3.20
N PHE A 416 4.99 18.89 -2.42
CA PHE A 416 3.54 18.74 -2.37
C PHE A 416 2.80 20.03 -2.74
N SER A 417 1.48 19.95 -2.84
CA SER A 417 0.62 21.11 -3.12
C SER A 417 0.71 22.19 -2.03
N HIS A 418 1.01 21.80 -0.80
CA HIS A 418 1.16 22.69 0.35
C HIS A 418 2.49 22.43 1.06
N PRO A 419 3.16 23.50 1.51
CA PRO A 419 4.37 23.34 2.33
C PRO A 419 4.06 22.64 3.66
N THR A 420 4.93 21.74 4.06
CA THR A 420 4.83 20.95 5.30
C THR A 420 4.97 21.83 6.55
N ASP A 421 4.08 21.66 7.51
CA ASP A 421 4.18 22.28 8.86
C ASP A 421 4.95 21.35 9.82
N ILE A 422 4.69 20.05 9.78
CA ILE A 422 5.24 19.02 10.68
C ILE A 422 5.68 17.83 9.83
N ALA A 423 6.85 17.27 10.12
CA ALA A 423 7.26 16.00 9.57
C ALA A 423 7.54 14.98 10.67
N VAL A 424 7.10 13.73 10.47
CA VAL A 424 7.34 12.64 11.42
C VAL A 424 7.71 11.34 10.71
N THR A 425 8.52 10.52 11.37
CA THR A 425 8.73 9.12 10.97
C THR A 425 8.78 8.25 12.20
N ASN A 426 8.30 7.01 12.07
CA ASN A 426 8.31 6.06 13.18
C ASN A 426 9.70 5.43 13.37
N GLY A 427 10.12 5.27 14.61
CA GLY A 427 11.40 4.64 14.98
C GLY A 427 11.51 3.18 14.50
N GLY A 428 10.37 2.50 14.26
CA GLY A 428 10.32 1.19 13.63
C GLY A 428 10.79 1.18 12.18
N GLY A 429 10.68 2.32 11.50
CA GLY A 429 11.14 2.53 10.12
C GLY A 429 12.64 2.70 9.99
N LEU A 430 13.36 3.04 11.08
CA LEU A 430 14.81 3.27 11.10
C LEU A 430 15.52 2.01 11.58
N ARG A 431 16.41 1.43 10.76
CA ARG A 431 16.86 0.05 10.98
C ARG A 431 18.36 -0.13 11.17
N GLU A 432 19.19 0.88 10.87
CA GLU A 432 20.65 0.78 10.92
C GLU A 432 21.27 2.10 11.35
N THR A 433 22.46 2.04 11.97
CA THR A 433 23.30 3.18 12.36
C THR A 433 24.27 3.53 11.24
N ILE A 434 24.45 4.82 10.95
CA ILE A 434 25.49 5.31 10.03
C ILE A 434 26.72 5.63 10.86
N ALA A 435 27.84 4.92 10.54
CA ALA A 435 29.08 5.02 11.29
C ALA A 435 29.81 6.35 11.02
N LYS A 436 30.41 6.92 12.07
CA LYS A 436 31.31 8.07 11.97
C LYS A 436 32.59 7.74 11.18
N ASP A 437 33.15 8.76 10.53
CA ASP A 437 34.42 8.74 9.82
C ASP A 437 34.48 7.70 8.68
N LYS A 438 33.31 7.46 8.05
CA LYS A 438 33.18 6.57 6.88
C LYS A 438 32.33 7.20 5.80
N PRO A 439 32.50 6.79 4.53
CA PRO A 439 31.56 7.15 3.47
C PRO A 439 30.15 6.67 3.78
N ILE A 440 29.15 7.46 3.40
CA ILE A 440 27.77 7.02 3.32
C ILE A 440 27.49 6.59 1.89
N THR A 441 27.14 5.33 1.70
CA THR A 441 26.79 4.77 0.39
C THR A 441 25.27 4.68 0.22
N LYS A 442 24.79 4.48 -1.01
CA LYS A 442 23.39 4.12 -1.27
C LYS A 442 22.96 2.91 -0.45
N GLY A 443 23.83 1.93 -0.28
CA GLY A 443 23.58 0.77 0.57
C GLY A 443 23.31 1.14 2.02
N ASN A 444 24.01 2.13 2.58
CA ASN A 444 23.75 2.62 3.95
C ASN A 444 22.37 3.31 4.03
N VAL A 445 22.01 4.14 3.04
CA VAL A 445 20.69 4.81 2.98
C VAL A 445 19.58 3.76 2.99
N ILE A 446 19.70 2.73 2.16
CA ILE A 446 18.72 1.64 2.06
C ILE A 446 18.70 0.80 3.36
N ALA A 447 19.86 0.56 3.98
CA ALA A 447 19.91 -0.17 5.26
C ALA A 447 19.18 0.60 6.37
N VAL A 448 19.27 1.92 6.37
CA VAL A 448 18.49 2.78 7.30
C VAL A 448 16.97 2.70 6.99
N LEU A 449 16.57 2.73 5.72
CA LEU A 449 15.17 2.82 5.27
C LEU A 449 14.79 1.66 4.31
N PRO A 450 14.80 0.38 4.77
CA PRO A 450 14.75 -0.77 3.87
C PRO A 450 13.33 -1.14 3.39
N PHE A 451 12.28 -0.47 3.84
CA PHE A 451 10.90 -0.89 3.60
C PHE A 451 10.32 -0.41 2.27
N GLY A 452 11.03 0.47 1.54
CA GLY A 452 10.55 1.05 0.29
C GLY A 452 9.32 1.94 0.46
N ASN A 453 9.10 2.49 1.66
CA ASN A 453 8.01 3.42 1.91
C ASN A 453 8.13 4.68 1.05
N THR A 454 7.01 5.19 0.57
CA THR A 454 6.93 6.52 -0.06
C THR A 454 6.70 7.60 1.00
N ILE A 455 6.96 8.85 0.61
CA ILE A 455 6.61 10.02 1.43
C ILE A 455 5.17 10.39 1.12
N SER A 456 4.37 10.63 2.16
CA SER A 456 2.99 11.08 2.02
C SER A 456 2.76 12.36 2.79
N GLN A 457 1.93 13.26 2.24
CA GLN A 457 1.42 14.43 2.97
C GLN A 457 -0.07 14.30 3.22
N ILE A 458 -0.49 14.53 4.45
CA ILE A 458 -1.90 14.50 4.88
C ILE A 458 -2.25 15.80 5.61
N GLN A 459 -3.55 16.16 5.61
CA GLN A 459 -4.09 17.23 6.42
C GLN A 459 -4.55 16.66 7.76
N VAL A 460 -4.11 17.30 8.86
CA VAL A 460 -4.49 16.91 10.22
C VAL A 460 -4.91 18.13 11.03
N THR A 461 -5.87 17.97 11.93
CA THR A 461 -6.20 19.00 12.91
C THR A 461 -5.15 19.02 14.02
N GLY A 462 -5.01 20.13 14.73
CA GLY A 462 -4.13 20.16 15.89
C GLY A 462 -4.52 19.14 16.97
N GLN A 463 -5.81 18.80 17.10
CA GLN A 463 -6.24 17.71 17.98
C GLN A 463 -5.66 16.35 17.53
N GLN A 464 -5.70 16.05 16.24
CA GLN A 464 -5.08 14.82 15.71
C GLN A 464 -3.57 14.80 15.89
N VAL A 465 -2.90 15.94 15.83
CA VAL A 465 -1.46 16.08 16.15
C VAL A 465 -1.21 15.75 17.62
N LEU A 466 -2.04 16.24 18.54
CA LEU A 466 -1.93 15.92 19.96
C LEU A 466 -2.16 14.41 20.20
N ASP A 467 -3.21 13.84 19.62
CA ASP A 467 -3.55 12.41 19.75
C ASP A 467 -2.42 11.53 19.17
N MET A 468 -1.79 11.95 18.07
CA MET A 468 -0.64 11.32 17.46
C MET A 468 0.55 11.25 18.43
N PHE A 469 0.88 12.33 19.11
CA PHE A 469 1.99 12.34 20.07
C PHE A 469 1.65 11.55 21.35
N GLU A 470 0.42 11.58 21.83
CA GLU A 470 -0.02 10.72 22.93
C GLU A 470 0.11 9.24 22.55
N LYS A 471 -0.22 8.87 21.31
CA LYS A 471 -0.03 7.51 20.79
C LYS A 471 1.46 7.14 20.72
N SER A 472 2.32 8.03 20.24
CA SER A 472 3.78 7.84 20.18
C SER A 472 4.38 7.49 21.53
N LEU A 473 3.89 8.13 22.59
CA LEU A 473 4.33 7.98 23.97
C LEU A 473 3.48 6.99 24.77
N GLY A 474 2.69 6.15 24.12
CA GLY A 474 1.72 5.25 24.76
C GLY A 474 2.32 3.99 25.40
N SER A 475 3.62 3.69 25.21
CA SER A 475 4.27 2.49 25.73
C SER A 475 4.34 2.47 27.26
N ILE A 476 4.59 1.28 27.86
CA ILE A 476 4.79 1.13 29.31
C ILE A 476 6.18 1.62 29.71
N LEU A 477 6.38 1.86 31.00
CA LEU A 477 7.69 2.25 31.52
C LEU A 477 8.68 1.07 31.43
N GLN A 478 9.90 1.37 31.02
CA GLN A 478 11.00 0.42 30.94
C GLN A 478 11.52 0.10 32.33
N VAL A 479 11.75 -1.19 32.59
CA VAL A 479 12.38 -1.65 33.84
C VAL A 479 13.60 -2.53 33.54
N ASP A 480 14.61 -2.43 34.38
CA ASP A 480 15.79 -3.30 34.31
C ASP A 480 15.48 -4.72 34.85
N LYS A 481 16.48 -5.60 34.72
CA LYS A 481 16.36 -7.01 35.22
C LYS A 481 16.06 -7.14 36.71
N ALA A 482 16.27 -6.08 37.49
CA ALA A 482 15.96 -6.02 38.90
C ALA A 482 14.56 -5.40 39.16
N GLY A 483 13.82 -5.04 38.14
CA GLY A 483 12.51 -4.39 38.22
C GLY A 483 12.58 -2.89 38.55
N LYS A 484 13.76 -2.27 38.47
CA LYS A 484 13.93 -0.84 38.68
C LYS A 484 13.69 -0.09 37.38
N THR A 485 12.96 1.03 37.43
CA THR A 485 12.72 1.93 36.28
C THR A 485 14.04 2.43 35.70
N VAL A 486 14.18 2.30 34.39
CA VAL A 486 15.30 2.86 33.63
C VAL A 486 15.03 4.35 33.40
N LEU A 487 16.04 5.18 33.64
CA LEU A 487 15.93 6.65 33.49
C LEU A 487 16.75 7.14 32.30
N ASP A 488 16.29 8.21 31.68
CA ASP A 488 17.06 8.95 30.67
C ASP A 488 18.15 9.83 31.31
N GLU A 489 18.87 10.58 30.51
CA GLU A 489 19.93 11.51 30.93
C GLU A 489 19.42 12.69 31.78
N ASN A 490 18.12 12.97 31.71
CA ASN A 490 17.44 14.01 32.52
C ASN A 490 16.82 13.46 33.80
N GLY A 491 16.99 12.15 34.05
CA GLY A 491 16.43 11.47 35.22
C GLY A 491 14.95 11.14 35.09
N GLN A 492 14.38 11.22 33.88
CA GLN A 492 12.98 10.84 33.61
C GLN A 492 12.87 9.37 33.19
N PRO A 493 11.78 8.68 33.58
CA PRO A 493 11.56 7.29 33.19
C PRO A 493 11.52 7.10 31.67
N LEU A 494 12.27 6.12 31.16
CA LEU A 494 12.18 5.68 29.78
C LEU A 494 10.98 4.76 29.57
N LEU A 495 10.50 4.74 28.32
CA LEU A 495 9.46 3.83 27.87
C LEU A 495 10.08 2.56 27.29
N GLU A 496 9.33 1.44 27.30
CA GLU A 496 9.71 0.25 26.53
C GLU A 496 9.76 0.58 25.02
N PRO A 497 10.75 0.05 24.28
CA PRO A 497 10.91 0.33 22.87
C PRO A 497 9.66 0.03 22.04
N SER A 498 9.15 1.02 21.33
CA SER A 498 7.99 0.91 20.47
C SER A 498 8.34 1.30 19.03
N GLY A 499 7.95 0.47 18.04
CA GLY A 499 8.08 0.82 16.62
C GLY A 499 7.38 2.12 16.27
N GLY A 500 6.29 2.42 16.97
CA GLY A 500 5.51 3.64 16.78
C GLY A 500 6.08 4.92 17.42
N PHE A 501 7.19 4.87 18.17
CA PHE A 501 7.80 6.11 18.69
C PHE A 501 8.20 7.03 17.53
N LEU A 502 7.83 8.32 17.59
CA LEU A 502 8.03 9.26 16.48
C LEU A 502 9.31 10.08 16.63
N GLN A 503 10.07 10.13 15.54
CA GLN A 503 11.14 11.08 15.29
C GLN A 503 10.56 12.24 14.47
N VAL A 504 10.91 13.50 14.77
CA VAL A 504 10.12 14.66 14.31
C VAL A 504 10.96 15.79 13.73
N SER A 505 10.33 16.62 12.87
CA SER A 505 10.85 17.90 12.39
C SER A 505 9.73 18.93 12.27
N GLY A 506 10.07 20.23 12.41
CA GLY A 506 9.11 21.32 12.39
C GLY A 506 8.25 21.45 13.64
N VAL A 507 8.51 20.66 14.69
CA VAL A 507 7.72 20.63 15.92
C VAL A 507 8.61 20.39 17.14
N LYS A 508 8.22 20.93 18.29
CA LYS A 508 8.75 20.59 19.62
C LYS A 508 7.66 19.98 20.46
N VAL A 509 7.97 18.87 21.11
CA VAL A 509 7.05 18.09 21.95
C VAL A 509 7.62 17.96 23.36
N TYR A 510 6.90 18.45 24.34
CA TYR A 510 7.27 18.34 25.76
C TYR A 510 6.36 17.33 26.44
N TYR A 511 6.96 16.36 27.11
CA TYR A 511 6.20 15.26 27.71
C TYR A 511 6.77 14.80 29.06
N ASP A 512 5.93 14.17 29.88
CA ASP A 512 6.30 13.55 31.15
C ASP A 512 5.85 12.10 31.18
N THR A 513 6.79 11.17 31.20
CA THR A 513 6.53 9.72 31.26
C THR A 513 6.01 9.23 32.60
N ASN A 514 6.12 10.05 33.66
CA ASN A 514 5.49 9.74 34.96
C ASN A 514 3.96 9.85 34.92
N LEU A 515 3.41 10.53 33.91
CA LEU A 515 1.97 10.65 33.70
C LEU A 515 1.39 9.37 33.05
N PRO A 516 0.10 9.10 33.26
CA PRO A 516 -0.57 7.97 32.60
C PRO A 516 -0.50 8.09 31.08
N SER A 517 -0.39 6.94 30.38
CA SER A 517 -0.52 6.87 28.91
C SER A 517 -1.80 7.59 28.45
N GLY A 518 -1.71 8.36 27.38
CA GLY A 518 -2.78 9.22 26.86
C GLY A 518 -2.93 10.56 27.57
N LYS A 519 -1.99 10.92 28.48
CA LYS A 519 -1.94 12.20 29.20
C LYS A 519 -0.50 12.66 29.44
N ARG A 520 0.44 12.20 28.60
CA ARG A 520 1.87 12.47 28.77
C ARG A 520 2.33 13.77 28.15
N ILE A 521 1.61 14.28 27.15
CA ILE A 521 1.94 15.53 26.49
C ILE A 521 1.60 16.72 27.36
N LEU A 522 2.60 17.58 27.60
CA LEU A 522 2.45 18.82 28.34
C LEU A 522 2.30 20.03 27.44
N ALA A 523 3.06 20.04 26.32
CA ALA A 523 2.97 21.09 25.31
C ALA A 523 3.47 20.59 23.96
N VAL A 524 2.90 21.12 22.90
CA VAL A 524 3.37 20.97 21.53
C VAL A 524 3.50 22.36 20.92
N GLN A 525 4.63 22.64 20.28
CA GLN A 525 4.88 23.87 19.56
C GLN A 525 5.25 23.56 18.11
N VAL A 526 4.66 24.26 17.15
CA VAL A 526 4.89 24.09 15.71
C VAL A 526 5.68 25.27 15.17
N LYS A 527 6.70 25.02 14.36
CA LYS A 527 7.55 26.05 13.78
C LYS A 527 6.75 26.92 12.81
N ASN A 528 6.72 28.20 13.06
CA ASN A 528 6.13 29.18 12.18
C ASN A 528 7.11 29.49 11.02
N ARG A 529 6.68 29.18 9.80
CA ARG A 529 7.51 29.32 8.59
C ARG A 529 7.90 30.77 8.27
N THR A 530 7.12 31.74 8.75
CA THR A 530 7.36 33.17 8.51
C THR A 530 8.36 33.76 9.49
N THR A 531 8.20 33.42 10.77
CA THR A 531 9.04 33.99 11.84
C THR A 531 10.23 33.12 12.19
N GLY A 532 10.19 31.82 11.89
CA GLY A 532 11.16 30.81 12.31
C GLY A 532 11.03 30.40 13.78
N LEU A 533 10.17 31.06 14.56
CA LEU A 533 9.89 30.77 15.97
C LEU A 533 8.90 29.62 16.11
N TYR A 534 8.75 29.07 17.31
CA TYR A 534 7.82 28.02 17.62
C TYR A 534 6.56 28.58 18.31
N ASP A 535 5.40 28.41 17.64
CA ASP A 535 4.09 28.80 18.16
C ASP A 535 3.42 27.61 18.86
N THR A 536 2.67 27.87 19.93
CA THR A 536 1.87 26.82 20.59
C THR A 536 0.85 26.21 19.61
N LEU A 537 0.71 24.87 19.64
CA LEU A 537 -0.23 24.12 18.80
C LEU A 537 -1.67 24.61 18.99
N ASP A 538 -2.31 25.03 17.93
CA ASP A 538 -3.74 25.36 17.89
C ASP A 538 -4.54 24.09 17.52
N LEU A 539 -5.34 23.58 18.46
CA LEU A 539 -6.08 22.33 18.30
C LEU A 539 -7.12 22.36 17.17
N ALA A 540 -7.62 23.53 16.82
CA ALA A 540 -8.63 23.70 15.78
C ALA A 540 -8.04 23.95 14.38
N LYS A 541 -6.77 24.36 14.30
CA LYS A 541 -6.09 24.65 13.04
C LYS A 541 -5.79 23.36 12.27
N ILE A 542 -5.82 23.46 10.94
CA ILE A 542 -5.33 22.41 10.04
C ILE A 542 -3.82 22.60 9.80
N TYR A 543 -3.09 21.49 9.92
CA TYR A 543 -1.67 21.39 9.64
C TYR A 543 -1.41 20.41 8.51
N TYR A 544 -0.38 20.64 7.71
CA TYR A 544 0.11 19.73 6.69
C TYR A 544 1.23 18.88 7.28
N LEU A 545 0.91 17.61 7.51
CA LEU A 545 1.81 16.62 8.08
C LEU A 545 2.43 15.77 6.98
N THR A 546 3.76 15.73 6.91
CA THR A 546 4.51 14.82 6.03
C THR A 546 5.04 13.64 6.83
N THR A 547 4.81 12.45 6.33
CA THR A 547 5.23 11.19 6.94
C THR A 547 5.43 10.11 5.87
N ASN A 548 5.63 8.84 6.26
CA ASN A 548 5.62 7.73 5.33
C ASN A 548 4.20 7.22 5.04
N ASP A 549 4.02 6.55 3.92
CA ASP A 549 2.76 5.95 3.47
C ASP A 549 2.17 4.97 4.51
N PHE A 550 3.01 4.20 5.21
CA PHE A 550 2.60 3.28 6.25
C PHE A 550 1.90 3.99 7.43
N LEU A 551 2.49 5.08 7.97
CA LEU A 551 1.85 5.88 9.02
C LEU A 551 0.62 6.63 8.50
N ALA A 552 0.71 7.18 7.28
CA ALA A 552 -0.40 7.88 6.63
C ALA A 552 -1.61 6.96 6.36
N ALA A 553 -1.40 5.65 6.29
CA ALA A 553 -2.45 4.63 6.21
C ALA A 553 -2.94 4.13 7.59
N GLY A 554 -2.46 4.72 8.69
CA GLY A 554 -2.83 4.29 10.04
C GLY A 554 -1.96 3.16 10.61
N GLY A 555 -0.82 2.87 9.97
CA GLY A 555 0.17 1.88 10.46
C GLY A 555 0.63 2.17 11.88
N ASP A 556 1.17 1.18 12.58
CA ASP A 556 1.52 1.25 14.02
C ASP A 556 0.36 1.72 14.94
N GLY A 557 -0.89 1.65 14.44
CA GLY A 557 -2.10 2.06 15.16
C GLY A 557 -2.33 3.58 15.18
N TYR A 558 -1.76 4.33 14.24
CA TYR A 558 -1.98 5.76 14.03
C TYR A 558 -3.29 6.03 13.26
N THR A 559 -4.39 5.46 13.73
CA THR A 559 -5.71 5.53 13.08
C THR A 559 -6.23 6.96 12.85
N MET A 560 -5.72 7.95 13.60
CA MET A 560 -6.05 9.37 13.43
C MET A 560 -5.41 9.99 12.18
N LEU A 561 -4.43 9.33 11.54
CA LEU A 561 -3.70 9.84 10.39
C LEU A 561 -4.29 9.40 9.04
N GLY A 562 -5.29 8.50 9.03
CA GLY A 562 -5.95 8.05 7.82
C GLY A 562 -6.70 9.17 7.09
N GLY A 563 -6.82 9.07 5.77
CA GLY A 563 -7.56 10.03 4.95
C GLY A 563 -6.93 10.27 3.58
N ALA A 564 -7.44 11.30 2.89
CA ALA A 564 -6.87 11.72 1.62
C ALA A 564 -5.43 12.22 1.80
N ARG A 565 -4.54 11.81 0.91
CA ARG A 565 -3.12 12.12 0.98
C ARG A 565 -2.53 12.38 -0.41
N GLU A 566 -1.46 13.15 -0.44
CA GLU A 566 -0.58 13.26 -1.61
C GLU A 566 0.61 12.33 -1.42
N GLU A 567 1.03 11.63 -2.48
CA GLU A 567 2.19 10.74 -2.47
C GLU A 567 3.40 11.43 -3.12
N GLY A 568 4.58 11.18 -2.56
CA GLY A 568 5.87 11.64 -3.04
C GLY A 568 6.78 10.48 -3.46
N PRO A 569 8.09 10.72 -3.63
CA PRO A 569 9.07 9.68 -3.93
C PRO A 569 9.26 8.73 -2.75
N SER A 570 10.09 7.70 -2.94
CA SER A 570 10.51 6.84 -1.84
C SER A 570 11.32 7.64 -0.79
N MET A 571 11.18 7.25 0.47
CA MET A 571 11.89 7.90 1.59
C MET A 571 13.40 7.84 1.45
N ASP A 572 13.92 6.70 0.97
CA ASP A 572 15.35 6.50 0.74
C ASP A 572 15.91 7.46 -0.30
N ALA A 573 15.19 7.71 -1.40
CA ALA A 573 15.61 8.68 -2.41
C ALA A 573 15.63 10.11 -1.86
N ALA A 574 14.60 10.52 -1.12
CA ALA A 574 14.57 11.86 -0.51
C ALA A 574 15.64 12.02 0.59
N PHE A 575 15.91 10.96 1.34
CA PHE A 575 16.97 10.94 2.35
C PHE A 575 18.35 11.00 1.70
N GLU A 576 18.59 10.25 0.62
CA GLU A 576 19.82 10.34 -0.18
C GLU A 576 20.07 11.77 -0.68
N ASP A 577 19.04 12.40 -1.27
CA ASP A 577 19.16 13.77 -1.79
C ASP A 577 19.39 14.79 -0.69
N TYR A 578 18.79 14.61 0.48
CA TYR A 578 19.05 15.45 1.64
C TYR A 578 20.51 15.35 2.13
N LEU A 579 21.02 14.11 2.27
CA LEU A 579 22.38 13.86 2.74
C LEU A 579 23.46 14.50 1.87
N LYS A 580 23.23 14.65 0.57
CA LYS A 580 24.17 15.30 -0.38
C LYS A 580 24.40 16.79 -0.06
N THR A 581 23.47 17.44 0.64
CA THR A 581 23.48 18.89 0.90
C THR A 581 23.48 19.26 2.38
N ALA A 582 23.19 18.32 3.27
CA ALA A 582 23.09 18.54 4.71
C ALA A 582 24.46 18.79 5.36
N ASP A 583 24.52 19.74 6.29
CA ASP A 583 25.64 19.85 7.22
C ASP A 583 25.47 18.81 8.35
N LEU A 584 26.07 17.65 8.20
CA LEU A 584 25.98 16.58 9.18
C LEU A 584 26.63 16.92 10.54
N ASN A 585 27.56 17.90 10.62
CA ASN A 585 28.10 18.35 11.90
C ASN A 585 27.03 18.95 12.81
N ALA A 586 25.98 19.55 12.23
CA ALA A 586 24.87 20.10 12.99
C ALA A 586 24.12 19.04 13.83
N TYR A 587 24.28 17.76 13.49
CA TYR A 587 23.63 16.62 14.17
C TYR A 587 24.55 15.93 15.20
N GLU A 588 25.75 16.44 15.49
CA GLU A 588 26.64 15.84 16.50
C GLU A 588 25.98 15.82 17.88
N LYS A 589 25.21 16.86 18.21
CA LYS A 589 24.53 17.00 19.49
C LYS A 589 23.07 17.35 19.30
N ILE A 590 22.19 16.62 19.95
CA ILE A 590 20.75 16.89 19.97
C ILE A 590 20.49 18.18 20.75
N ASN A 591 21.02 18.32 21.95
CA ASN A 591 20.92 19.55 22.75
C ASN A 591 21.87 20.66 22.24
N PRO A 592 21.44 21.93 22.22
CA PRO A 592 20.17 22.48 22.75
C PRO A 592 18.96 22.41 21.79
N ASN A 593 19.09 21.72 20.65
CA ASN A 593 18.08 21.71 19.59
C ASN A 593 17.08 20.54 19.70
N SER A 594 16.92 20.01 20.92
CA SER A 594 15.98 18.90 21.15
C SER A 594 14.56 19.22 20.69
N ARG A 595 13.89 18.23 20.11
CA ARG A 595 12.55 18.32 19.52
C ARG A 595 11.51 17.51 20.30
N THR A 596 11.94 16.40 20.90
CA THR A 596 11.12 15.53 21.73
C THR A 596 11.72 15.49 23.14
N ILE A 597 11.14 16.28 24.05
CA ILE A 597 11.80 16.73 25.27
C ILE A 597 11.09 16.15 26.49
N SER A 598 11.76 15.24 27.20
CA SER A 598 11.30 14.67 28.46
C SER A 598 11.53 15.65 29.61
N VAL A 599 10.48 15.95 30.38
CA VAL A 599 10.50 16.93 31.48
C VAL A 599 9.66 16.44 32.67
N ASP A 600 9.90 17.00 33.87
CA ASP A 600 9.03 16.79 35.03
C ASP A 600 7.87 17.81 35.01
N SER A 601 6.64 17.31 34.89
CA SER A 601 5.41 18.14 34.82
C SER A 601 5.21 19.04 36.05
N LYS A 602 5.83 18.72 37.20
CA LYS A 602 5.73 19.55 38.42
C LYS A 602 6.56 20.82 38.34
N THR A 603 7.62 20.79 37.56
CA THR A 603 8.57 21.92 37.42
C THR A 603 8.53 22.57 36.06
N PHE A 604 7.94 21.88 35.06
CA PHE A 604 7.88 22.38 33.70
C PHE A 604 7.12 23.70 33.57
N LYS A 605 7.72 24.62 32.84
CA LYS A 605 7.08 25.86 32.39
C LYS A 605 7.47 26.06 30.94
N LEU A 606 6.48 26.19 30.07
CA LEU A 606 6.71 26.51 28.68
C LEU A 606 7.24 27.93 28.57
N GLU A 607 8.47 28.10 28.06
CA GLU A 607 9.03 29.42 27.75
C GLU A 607 8.59 29.78 26.32
N GLU A 608 7.98 30.97 26.16
CA GLU A 608 7.69 31.53 24.84
C GLU A 608 8.99 32.01 24.21
N GLU A 609 9.32 31.56 22.99
CA GLU A 609 10.46 32.09 22.23
C GLU A 609 10.18 33.56 21.87
N LYS A 610 10.89 34.49 22.51
CA LYS A 610 10.81 35.92 22.20
C LYS A 610 11.70 36.22 21.00
N GLN A 611 11.20 37.03 20.06
CA GLN A 611 12.08 37.67 19.08
C GLN A 611 13.18 38.42 19.86
N ASN A 612 14.45 38.11 19.59
CA ASN A 612 15.55 38.94 20.06
C ASN A 612 15.41 40.32 19.39
N GLU A 613 14.78 41.24 20.07
CA GLU A 613 14.93 42.63 19.72
C GLU A 613 16.43 42.95 19.82
N THR A 614 17.05 43.19 18.68
CA THR A 614 18.41 43.74 18.64
C THR A 614 18.40 44.98 19.54
N PRO A 615 19.29 45.10 20.55
CA PRO A 615 19.30 46.30 21.38
C PRO A 615 19.56 47.49 20.49
N VAL A 616 18.55 48.34 20.31
CA VAL A 616 18.75 49.65 19.71
C VAL A 616 19.64 50.40 20.69
N GLY A 617 20.93 50.53 20.34
CA GLY A 617 21.89 51.28 21.11
C GLY A 617 21.32 52.67 21.42
N GLU A 618 21.44 53.09 22.68
CA GLU A 618 21.06 54.42 23.13
C GLU A 618 21.67 55.51 22.21
N ILE A 619 20.84 56.04 21.31
CA ILE A 619 21.17 57.28 20.60
C ILE A 619 20.91 58.42 21.57
N GLY A 620 22.01 59.11 21.97
CA GLY A 620 22.04 60.18 22.91
C GLY A 620 20.99 61.29 22.63
N LYS A 621 20.45 61.84 23.70
CA LYS A 621 19.53 63.00 23.74
C LYS A 621 20.04 64.10 22.86
N VAL A 622 19.37 64.39 21.74
CA VAL A 622 19.50 65.66 21.03
C VAL A 622 18.21 66.44 21.22
N THR A 623 18.35 67.64 21.78
CA THR A 623 17.30 68.61 22.01
C THR A 623 16.65 69.12 20.72
N PRO A 624 15.34 69.44 20.69
CA PRO A 624 14.64 69.79 19.46
C PRO A 624 14.96 71.25 19.02
N LYS A 625 15.27 71.38 17.73
CA LYS A 625 15.22 72.69 17.01
C LYS A 625 14.34 72.54 15.78
N GLU A 626 13.29 73.32 15.81
CA GLU A 626 12.51 73.97 14.76
C GLU A 626 12.06 73.17 13.52
N GLU A 627 10.77 73.10 13.44
CA GLU A 627 9.87 72.71 12.32
C GLU A 627 10.19 73.51 11.04
N LYS A 628 10.41 72.78 9.93
CA LYS A 628 10.11 73.23 8.57
C LYS A 628 9.42 72.18 7.78
N THR A 629 8.18 72.46 7.46
CA THR A 629 7.28 71.70 6.59
C THR A 629 7.91 71.51 5.23
N LEU A 630 8.03 70.21 4.80
CA LEU A 630 8.24 69.80 3.40
C LEU A 630 7.30 68.65 3.02
N GLN A 631 6.53 68.90 1.95
CA GLN A 631 5.57 67.96 1.41
C GLN A 631 6.26 66.74 0.76
N PRO A 632 5.61 65.58 0.68
CA PRO A 632 6.22 64.39 0.12
C PRO A 632 6.19 64.38 -1.41
N GLN A 633 7.35 64.27 -2.02
CA GLN A 633 7.45 63.88 -3.44
C GLN A 633 7.51 62.37 -3.54
N VAL A 634 6.57 61.82 -4.31
CA VAL A 634 6.53 60.41 -4.71
C VAL A 634 7.59 60.15 -5.80
N ASN A 635 8.57 59.32 -5.49
CA ASN A 635 9.58 58.90 -6.46
C ASN A 635 9.37 57.42 -6.78
N THR A 636 8.81 57.15 -7.96
CA THR A 636 8.64 55.79 -8.53
C THR A 636 9.96 55.34 -9.16
N GLY A 637 10.77 54.62 -8.40
CA GLY A 637 11.98 53.97 -8.90
C GLY A 637 11.72 52.51 -9.28
N LYS A 638 11.78 52.22 -10.56
CA LYS A 638 11.83 50.84 -11.09
C LYS A 638 13.13 50.16 -10.66
N LEU A 639 13.01 49.04 -9.96
CA LEU A 639 14.11 48.09 -9.78
C LEU A 639 14.14 47.13 -10.97
N THR A 640 15.19 47.24 -11.76
CA THR A 640 15.56 46.28 -12.82
C THR A 640 16.55 45.29 -12.25
N TYR A 641 16.19 44.00 -12.31
CA TYR A 641 17.12 42.90 -12.07
C TYR A 641 17.85 42.56 -13.38
N GLN A 642 19.18 42.62 -13.36
CA GLN A 642 20.00 42.07 -14.44
C GLN A 642 20.22 40.57 -14.21
N VAL A 643 19.77 39.76 -15.15
CA VAL A 643 20.17 38.34 -15.29
C VAL A 643 21.26 38.32 -16.36
N ALA A 644 22.46 37.89 -15.97
CA ALA A 644 23.52 37.61 -16.91
C ALA A 644 23.29 36.22 -17.55
N SER A 645 22.98 36.19 -18.84
CA SER A 645 23.06 34.99 -19.65
C SER A 645 24.11 35.19 -20.76
N GLN A 646 25.15 34.41 -20.71
CA GLN A 646 26.05 34.20 -21.85
C GLN A 646 25.61 32.93 -22.57
N TYR A 647 25.04 33.07 -23.75
CA TYR A 647 25.23 32.15 -24.88
C TYR A 647 24.97 32.87 -26.19
N THR A 648 25.88 32.70 -27.11
CA THR A 648 26.07 33.42 -28.37
C THR A 648 25.12 32.96 -29.46
N ASP A 649 24.50 33.95 -30.13
CA ASP A 649 23.69 33.81 -31.33
C ASP A 649 24.51 33.62 -32.60
N LYS A 650 23.94 32.89 -33.55
CA LYS A 650 24.06 33.17 -35.00
C LYS A 650 22.72 32.98 -35.72
N PRO A 651 22.33 33.88 -36.61
CA PRO A 651 20.96 33.99 -37.09
C PRO A 651 20.70 33.22 -38.38
N LEU A 652 19.44 32.86 -38.62
CA LEU A 652 18.91 32.49 -39.94
C LEU A 652 17.62 33.28 -40.24
N LYS A 653 17.55 33.68 -41.50
CA LYS A 653 16.75 34.74 -42.13
C LYS A 653 15.25 34.47 -42.23
N THR A 654 14.50 35.51 -41.95
CA THR A 654 13.30 36.12 -42.57
C THR A 654 12.44 35.30 -43.55
N GLY A 655 11.14 35.29 -43.26
CA GLY A 655 10.05 35.11 -44.21
C GLY A 655 8.78 35.73 -43.61
N GLU A 656 8.43 36.92 -44.13
CA GLU A 656 7.23 37.68 -43.78
C GLU A 656 5.95 36.93 -44.21
N ASN A 657 4.91 36.98 -43.37
CA ASN A 657 3.56 37.22 -43.88
C ASN A 657 2.69 37.85 -42.79
N VAL A 658 2.27 39.05 -43.12
CA VAL A 658 1.39 39.96 -42.41
C VAL A 658 -0.05 39.51 -42.59
N VAL A 659 -0.84 39.34 -41.51
CA VAL A 659 -2.30 39.50 -41.59
C VAL A 659 -2.76 40.35 -40.41
N LYS A 660 -3.45 41.45 -40.77
CA LYS A 660 -4.03 42.47 -39.88
C LYS A 660 -5.25 41.96 -39.13
N PRO A 661 -5.59 42.61 -37.98
CA PRO A 661 -6.76 42.29 -37.19
C PRO A 661 -8.03 42.93 -37.77
N LEU A 662 -9.17 42.24 -37.65
CA LEU A 662 -10.51 42.73 -37.93
C LEU A 662 -11.24 43.04 -36.60
N ASN A 663 -11.83 44.23 -36.62
CA ASN A 663 -12.56 44.86 -35.52
C ASN A 663 -13.91 44.17 -35.21
N ALA A 664 -14.31 44.40 -33.94
CA ALA A 664 -15.62 44.16 -33.38
C ALA A 664 -16.75 44.99 -34.07
N ASP A 665 -17.94 44.47 -34.03
CA ASP A 665 -19.22 45.08 -33.63
C ASP A 665 -20.44 44.46 -34.34
N LYS A 666 -21.33 43.84 -33.67
CA LYS A 666 -22.76 44.15 -33.35
C LYS A 666 -23.59 42.90 -33.08
N PRO A 667 -24.64 43.02 -32.29
CA PRO A 667 -25.32 41.96 -31.53
C PRO A 667 -26.49 41.31 -32.29
N ILE A 668 -26.80 40.08 -31.99
CA ILE A 668 -28.02 39.40 -32.42
C ILE A 668 -28.77 38.85 -31.16
N ASP A 669 -30.07 39.07 -31.24
CA ASP A 669 -31.11 38.99 -30.25
C ASP A 669 -31.27 37.66 -29.51
N LYS A 670 -31.69 37.78 -28.24
CA LYS A 670 -32.30 36.73 -27.41
C LYS A 670 -33.72 36.39 -27.89
N PRO A 671 -34.18 35.18 -27.63
CA PRO A 671 -35.52 35.00 -27.10
C PRO A 671 -35.55 34.56 -25.65
N ALA A 672 -36.49 35.14 -24.94
CA ALA A 672 -36.78 35.01 -23.54
C ALA A 672 -37.36 33.62 -23.17
N GLY A 673 -37.02 33.17 -21.98
CA GLY A 673 -37.64 32.02 -21.33
C GLY A 673 -37.14 31.88 -19.89
N THR A 674 -37.58 32.76 -19.02
CA THR A 674 -37.45 32.71 -17.58
C THR A 674 -38.23 31.53 -17.01
N VAL A 675 -37.57 30.63 -16.27
CA VAL A 675 -38.23 29.91 -15.18
C VAL A 675 -37.22 29.84 -14.02
N ASN A 676 -37.54 30.56 -12.96
CA ASN A 676 -36.93 30.49 -11.64
C ASN A 676 -37.48 29.25 -10.91
N PRO A 677 -36.70 28.43 -10.23
CA PRO A 677 -37.22 27.60 -9.16
C PRO A 677 -36.93 28.25 -7.81
N THR A 678 -38.01 28.67 -7.19
CA THR A 678 -38.11 29.04 -5.78
C THR A 678 -37.60 27.92 -4.86
N LEU A 679 -36.79 28.31 -3.86
CA LEU A 679 -36.55 27.50 -2.66
C LEU A 679 -37.90 27.22 -1.95
N ASN A 680 -38.22 25.95 -1.79
CA ASN A 680 -39.19 25.49 -0.82
C ASN A 680 -38.46 24.75 0.31
N SER A 681 -38.57 25.36 1.49
CA SER A 681 -38.30 24.77 2.80
C SER A 681 -39.13 23.50 2.99
N TYR A 682 -38.50 22.35 3.20
CA TYR A 682 -39.19 21.15 3.67
C TYR A 682 -39.06 21.02 5.19
N ASP A 683 -40.26 20.96 5.77
CA ASP A 683 -40.60 20.77 7.17
C ASP A 683 -40.19 19.36 7.64
N LYS A 684 -39.55 19.30 8.83
CA LYS A 684 -39.21 18.04 9.53
C LYS A 684 -40.48 17.52 10.22
N THR A 685 -41.14 16.52 9.65
CA THR A 685 -41.91 15.57 10.49
C THR A 685 -42.17 14.27 9.71
N GLN A 686 -41.82 13.17 10.37
CA GLN A 686 -42.26 11.77 10.16
C GLN A 686 -41.88 11.07 8.86
N VAL A 687 -40.78 10.32 8.94
CA VAL A 687 -40.67 9.03 8.23
C VAL A 687 -40.25 7.98 9.26
N SER A 688 -41.10 7.00 9.44
CA SER A 688 -40.87 5.82 10.28
C SER A 688 -39.71 5.00 9.77
N GLU A 689 -38.75 4.70 10.65
CA GLU A 689 -37.69 3.74 10.44
C GLU A 689 -38.25 2.35 10.16
N LYS A 690 -38.06 1.85 8.94
CA LYS A 690 -38.01 0.41 8.66
C LYS A 690 -36.58 -0.03 8.76
N LEU A 691 -36.24 -0.63 9.89
CA LEU A 691 -35.00 -1.37 10.11
C LEU A 691 -34.87 -2.48 9.06
N LEU A 692 -33.81 -2.41 8.25
CA LEU A 692 -33.25 -3.55 7.54
C LEU A 692 -32.37 -4.34 8.50
N PRO A 693 -32.32 -5.66 8.44
CA PRO A 693 -31.63 -6.47 9.43
C PRO A 693 -30.11 -6.33 9.29
N ASN A 694 -29.51 -5.99 10.40
CA ASN A 694 -28.05 -5.94 10.59
C ASN A 694 -27.50 -7.36 10.54
N THR A 695 -26.62 -7.68 9.59
CA THR A 695 -25.99 -8.99 9.46
C THR A 695 -24.90 -9.18 10.51
N GLY A 696 -25.21 -9.94 11.49
CA GLY A 696 -24.53 -10.76 12.43
C GLY A 696 -22.99 -10.75 12.53
N SER A 697 -22.37 -9.79 13.25
CA SER A 697 -21.10 -10.06 13.92
C SER A 697 -21.08 -9.59 15.39
N GLU A 698 -21.89 -8.61 15.78
CA GLU A 698 -21.93 -8.17 17.20
C GLU A 698 -22.84 -9.00 18.09
N GLN A 699 -23.88 -9.63 17.58
CA GLN A 699 -24.74 -10.49 18.40
C GLN A 699 -24.08 -11.83 18.77
N SER A 700 -23.11 -12.31 18.02
CA SER A 700 -22.39 -13.55 18.32
C SER A 700 -21.51 -13.44 19.57
N ILE A 701 -20.90 -12.27 19.81
CA ILE A 701 -20.04 -12.05 20.98
C ILE A 701 -20.89 -11.89 22.26
N PHE A 702 -22.05 -11.27 22.18
CA PHE A 702 -22.94 -11.05 23.31
C PHE A 702 -23.62 -12.36 23.78
N MET A 703 -23.99 -13.24 22.85
CA MET A 703 -24.57 -14.56 23.17
C MET A 703 -23.54 -15.53 23.76
N THR A 704 -22.27 -15.44 23.34
CA THR A 704 -21.20 -16.27 23.91
C THR A 704 -20.89 -15.90 25.37
N VAL A 705 -20.93 -14.60 25.69
CA VAL A 705 -20.72 -14.13 27.07
C VAL A 705 -21.90 -14.49 27.97
N ILE A 706 -23.14 -14.40 27.50
CA ILE A 706 -24.33 -14.83 28.25
C ILE A 706 -24.38 -16.34 28.42
N GLY A 707 -23.96 -17.11 27.40
CA GLY A 707 -23.86 -18.57 27.48
C GLY A 707 -22.83 -19.05 28.52
N MET A 708 -21.68 -18.36 28.65
CA MET A 708 -20.69 -18.67 29.69
C MET A 708 -21.18 -18.30 31.13
N PHE A 709 -21.91 -17.21 31.28
CA PHE A 709 -22.47 -16.85 32.58
C PHE A 709 -23.58 -17.80 33.05
N LEU A 710 -24.40 -18.29 32.16
CA LEU A 710 -25.43 -19.29 32.50
C LEU A 710 -24.83 -20.68 32.76
N GLY A 711 -23.73 -21.05 32.05
CA GLY A 711 -23.01 -22.29 32.29
C GLY A 711 -22.34 -22.35 33.68
N VAL A 712 -21.77 -21.24 34.13
CA VAL A 712 -21.12 -21.17 35.46
C VAL A 712 -22.14 -21.18 36.61
N THR A 713 -23.32 -20.57 36.45
CA THR A 713 -24.40 -20.61 37.45
C THR A 713 -25.06 -21.99 37.52
N ALA A 714 -25.20 -22.71 36.40
CA ALA A 714 -25.74 -24.07 36.40
C ALA A 714 -24.81 -25.09 37.12
N LEU A 715 -23.50 -24.93 36.95
CA LEU A 715 -22.50 -25.76 37.64
C LEU A 715 -22.43 -25.47 39.18
N TRP A 716 -22.75 -24.23 39.57
CA TRP A 716 -22.74 -23.86 41.00
C TRP A 716 -24.01 -24.32 41.73
N THR A 717 -25.16 -24.37 41.08
CA THR A 717 -26.40 -24.89 41.62
C THR A 717 -26.43 -26.42 41.73
N SER A 718 -25.79 -27.14 40.79
CA SER A 718 -25.68 -28.60 40.78
C SER A 718 -24.81 -29.14 41.96
N ARG A 719 -23.79 -28.39 42.41
CA ARG A 719 -22.95 -28.78 43.56
C ARG A 719 -23.57 -28.53 44.94
N LYS A 720 -24.72 -27.85 45.01
CA LYS A 720 -25.41 -27.61 46.28
C LYS A 720 -26.53 -28.62 46.61
N GLN A 721 -26.82 -29.56 45.69
CA GLN A 721 -27.81 -30.62 45.93
C GLN A 721 -27.21 -31.97 46.30
N GLU A 722 -25.88 -32.08 46.41
CA GLU A 722 -25.20 -33.32 46.85
C GLU A 722 -24.41 -33.11 48.15
N LYS A 723 -24.97 -32.33 49.09
CA LYS A 723 -24.55 -32.36 50.52
C LYS A 723 -25.74 -32.26 51.42
#